data_082b4be67f2c3fcbc09af43eb6690314
#
_entry.id   082b4be67f2c3fcbc09af43eb6690314
#
_cell.length_a   1.000
_cell.length_b   1.000
_cell.length_c   1.000
_cell.angle_alpha   90.00
_cell.angle_beta   90.00
_cell.angle_gamma   90.00
#
_symmetry.space_group_name_H-M   'P 1'
#
loop_
_entity.id
_entity.type
_entity.pdbx_description
1 polymer ?
#
loop_
_entity_poly.entity_id
_entity_poly.type
_entity_poly.pdbx_seq_one_letter_code
_entity_poly.pdbx_strand_id
1 'polypeptide(L)'
;MIRHVVYIWLLCVLSCISLRAEHSYMPVLSCDSLLVENISTMENVTPLETQIVEMDTMIVTDTTMIVEEDTFRVAKDTSMMRVVGELVGGQPYIHKDSMILSPIPLTLNEIEVVHIYDSMPRPTQAPLVHIGTPVKTVLKNGLTVLHYEDHSMPIVSFYMGLNSAGKVFEKGKKGIGQLTSMLLLSGVENRTKDQIVDSLAGMGSMYRMTESSFYVSSLSKYATTSFQLFADVILRPSFPLQEFYSAKRAAIEACRTNEKNERSVLERVYKALAFAGKSPEGEIISPSTIESITPDDCVNYYNTYWRPNNAVLLVMGDITPSQLSTLVNRRFRTWDKGEIPTHDISTASDVPSTEINFLNVPERRRADIIISNIADFDYNSPDVYPAIFINHIFGGDLLENIRAKLNIVDTRRDEPFSLYPDATGGYMCLRVSVDAADVVKTIAEKTALLHDVRTSMLDEEELQKMKNYLIGKIALTFEDRVARGAYGVAIENGMVRQGFLEEVLKEINNVTAEDIMRVAQKYIKPTQFRIVVQGDAREVIPSLELAGYDIKFYNEFAERVGRPSLSFPVPEGITVEGVMDAYYKAMGGREKMETLSTVKYTYKVTIGNRVFEAQSMAKLPFYSQDMLLWDGVVYLKKTYNGNMGYTKVERMRTDLKADVVEKRREDRSIFPLLDYGKEKVKVELDSIVPVRGHYAYKMNVTLASGRKENHYISVSEGVPLRIEEVSAFEVKKTDEKTGKVTAYTPEKITSCTDFSAYKEVEGIKFPFVMEVRDDTGRIVWVLRDVRLNVPIPNNDFR
;
A
#
# COMPACT_ATOMS: atom_id res chain seq x y z
N MET A 1 3.71 23.49 -8.13
CA MET A 1 4.46 22.20 -8.08
C MET A 1 5.56 22.20 -7.01
N ILE A 2 6.40 23.19 -6.90
CA ILE A 2 7.46 23.32 -5.86
C ILE A 2 6.89 23.47 -4.43
N ARG A 3 5.72 24.08 -4.24
CA ARG A 3 5.05 24.22 -2.92
C ARG A 3 4.54 22.91 -2.30
N HIS A 4 4.22 21.88 -3.08
CA HIS A 4 3.69 20.61 -2.55
C HIS A 4 4.78 19.66 -2.06
N VAL A 5 5.98 19.69 -2.62
CA VAL A 5 7.12 18.85 -2.21
C VAL A 5 7.74 19.32 -0.90
N VAL A 6 7.79 20.63 -0.69
CA VAL A 6 8.25 21.24 0.58
C VAL A 6 7.31 20.90 1.73
N TYR A 7 6.00 20.77 1.46
CA TYR A 7 5.00 20.37 2.45
C TYR A 7 5.17 18.93 2.96
N ILE A 8 5.60 18.02 2.09
CA ILE A 8 5.73 16.60 2.45
C ILE A 8 6.96 16.34 3.33
N TRP A 9 8.04 17.10 3.20
CA TRP A 9 9.24 16.90 4.02
C TRP A 9 9.21 17.71 5.34
N LEU A 10 8.60 18.89 5.32
CA LEU A 10 8.19 19.57 6.56
C LEU A 10 7.25 18.66 7.36
N LEU A 11 6.38 17.93 6.68
CA LEU A 11 5.59 16.86 7.25
C LEU A 11 6.45 15.70 7.78
N CYS A 12 7.64 15.41 7.26
CA CYS A 12 8.51 14.38 7.84
C CYS A 12 9.24 14.85 9.10
N VAL A 13 9.66 16.10 9.21
CA VAL A 13 10.23 16.67 10.44
C VAL A 13 9.14 17.27 11.34
N LEU A 14 8.07 17.82 10.75
CA LEU A 14 6.94 18.40 11.45
C LEU A 14 5.74 17.47 11.59
N SER A 15 5.63 16.40 10.78
CA SER A 15 4.58 15.40 10.93
C SER A 15 4.75 14.59 12.21
N CYS A 16 5.95 14.53 12.75
CA CYS A 16 6.08 14.06 14.11
C CYS A 16 5.39 15.01 15.11
N ILE A 17 5.15 16.28 14.77
CA ILE A 17 4.45 17.23 15.66
C ILE A 17 2.96 17.28 15.34
N SER A 18 2.56 17.27 14.06
CA SER A 18 1.17 17.47 13.66
C SER A 18 0.53 16.23 13.02
N LEU A 19 1.29 15.28 12.45
CA LEU A 19 0.73 14.06 11.89
C LEU A 19 0.29 13.03 12.93
N ARG A 20 0.72 13.15 14.18
CA ARG A 20 0.01 12.48 15.29
C ARG A 20 -1.39 13.03 15.50
N ALA A 21 -1.66 14.26 15.06
CA ALA A 21 -2.95 14.93 15.21
C ALA A 21 -3.78 14.99 13.92
N GLU A 22 -3.20 14.83 12.73
CA GLU A 22 -3.85 15.22 11.48
C GLU A 22 -4.40 14.08 10.62
N HIS A 23 -4.24 12.82 11.00
CA HIS A 23 -4.90 11.72 10.29
C HIS A 23 -6.30 11.39 10.80
N SER A 24 -6.92 12.36 11.49
CA SER A 24 -8.34 12.28 11.83
C SER A 24 -9.10 13.38 11.11
N TYR A 25 -9.52 13.11 9.90
CA TYR A 25 -10.77 13.51 9.31
C TYR A 25 -11.15 14.99 9.20
N MET A 26 -10.66 15.67 8.18
CA MET A 26 -11.50 16.56 7.38
C MET A 26 -11.12 16.40 5.90
N PRO A 27 -12.08 16.45 4.95
CA PRO A 27 -11.74 16.52 3.56
C PRO A 27 -10.86 17.75 3.37
N VAL A 28 -9.65 17.54 2.90
CA VAL A 28 -8.88 18.60 2.29
C VAL A 28 -9.71 19.05 1.10
N LEU A 29 -10.44 20.13 1.26
CA LEU A 29 -10.75 20.97 0.12
C LEU A 29 -9.38 21.44 -0.37
N SER A 30 -8.81 20.70 -1.30
CA SER A 30 -7.63 21.11 -2.02
C SER A 30 -7.94 22.47 -2.64
N CYS A 31 -7.01 23.41 -2.59
CA CYS A 31 -7.13 24.66 -3.37
C CYS A 31 -7.38 24.36 -4.86
N ASP A 32 -7.13 23.16 -5.31
CA ASP A 32 -7.40 22.68 -6.67
C ASP A 32 -8.89 22.54 -6.99
N SER A 33 -9.77 22.26 -6.01
CA SER A 33 -11.22 22.20 -6.27
C SER A 33 -11.84 23.59 -6.43
N LEU A 34 -11.30 24.61 -5.80
CA LEU A 34 -11.73 26.00 -6.00
C LEU A 34 -11.22 26.62 -7.30
N LEU A 35 -10.07 26.15 -7.81
CA LEU A 35 -9.56 26.54 -9.13
C LEU A 35 -10.29 25.80 -10.27
N VAL A 36 -10.70 24.57 -10.08
CA VAL A 36 -11.42 23.78 -11.10
C VAL A 36 -12.88 24.22 -11.23
N GLU A 37 -13.57 24.59 -10.16
CA GLU A 37 -14.94 25.13 -10.25
C GLU A 37 -14.98 26.55 -10.86
N ASN A 38 -13.93 27.37 -10.69
CA ASN A 38 -13.85 28.67 -11.35
C ASN A 38 -13.40 28.61 -12.82
N ILE A 39 -12.81 27.47 -13.27
CA ILE A 39 -12.44 27.25 -14.68
C ILE A 39 -13.62 26.68 -15.47
N SER A 40 -14.53 25.94 -14.86
CA SER A 40 -15.73 25.42 -15.54
C SER A 40 -16.77 26.46 -15.88
N THR A 41 -16.67 27.69 -15.36
CA THR A 41 -17.56 28.83 -15.71
C THR A 41 -16.95 29.81 -16.70
N MET A 42 -15.71 29.56 -17.15
CA MET A 42 -15.08 30.29 -18.24
C MET A 42 -14.99 29.45 -19.52
N GLU A 43 -16.10 28.94 -20.00
CA GLU A 43 -16.20 28.50 -21.40
C GLU A 43 -16.12 29.73 -22.31
N ASN A 44 -14.93 30.19 -22.59
CA ASN A 44 -14.53 31.05 -23.73
C ASN A 44 -13.18 31.74 -23.50
N VAL A 45 -12.18 31.02 -22.97
CA VAL A 45 -10.79 31.47 -23.10
C VAL A 45 -10.18 30.72 -24.28
N THR A 46 -10.12 31.44 -25.42
CA THR A 46 -9.41 30.99 -26.62
C THR A 46 -7.95 30.66 -26.31
N PRO A 47 -7.32 29.75 -27.04
CA PRO A 47 -5.95 29.27 -26.76
C PRO A 47 -4.87 30.30 -27.12
N LEU A 48 -4.98 31.52 -26.56
CA LEU A 48 -3.99 32.57 -26.82
C LEU A 48 -2.70 32.40 -25.99
N GLU A 49 -2.78 31.83 -24.81
CA GLU A 49 -1.59 31.70 -23.95
C GLU A 49 -0.59 30.64 -24.45
N THR A 50 -1.05 29.59 -25.10
CA THR A 50 -0.18 28.56 -25.67
C THR A 50 0.57 29.04 -26.94
N GLN A 51 0.00 29.99 -27.68
CA GLN A 51 0.63 30.55 -28.87
C GLN A 51 1.69 31.62 -28.57
N ILE A 52 1.58 32.33 -27.44
CA ILE A 52 2.54 33.33 -27.01
C ILE A 52 3.88 32.69 -26.60
N VAL A 53 3.82 31.50 -25.99
CA VAL A 53 5.06 30.76 -25.57
C VAL A 53 5.83 30.21 -26.78
N GLU A 54 5.12 29.79 -27.84
CA GLU A 54 5.80 29.33 -29.07
C GLU A 54 6.38 30.45 -29.90
N MET A 55 5.88 31.69 -29.80
CA MET A 55 6.41 32.82 -30.57
C MET A 55 7.69 33.42 -29.97
N ASP A 56 7.92 33.34 -28.68
CA ASP A 56 9.16 33.84 -28.06
C ASP A 56 10.39 32.98 -28.41
N THR A 57 10.22 31.84 -29.02
CA THR A 57 11.27 30.90 -29.42
C THR A 57 11.45 30.79 -30.94
N MET A 58 10.69 31.54 -31.75
CA MET A 58 10.87 31.52 -33.22
C MET A 58 12.03 32.38 -33.67
N ILE A 59 13.18 31.74 -33.88
CA ILE A 59 14.31 32.33 -34.60
C ILE A 59 14.16 31.91 -36.06
N VAL A 60 13.84 32.87 -36.93
CA VAL A 60 13.81 32.64 -38.38
C VAL A 60 15.20 32.88 -38.94
N THR A 61 15.83 31.86 -39.49
CA THR A 61 17.08 31.97 -40.23
C THR A 61 16.87 31.39 -41.62
N ASP A 62 17.58 31.96 -42.63
CA ASP A 62 17.64 31.42 -44.02
C ASP A 62 18.36 30.07 -44.11
N THR A 63 18.79 29.52 -43.00
CA THR A 63 19.49 28.23 -42.90
C THR A 63 18.88 27.35 -41.82
N THR A 64 18.76 26.08 -42.13
CA THR A 64 18.16 25.05 -41.26
C THR A 64 18.93 24.94 -39.94
N MET A 65 18.25 25.21 -38.81
CA MET A 65 18.75 24.84 -37.48
C MET A 65 18.38 23.39 -37.18
N ILE A 66 19.38 22.58 -36.88
CA ILE A 66 19.18 21.24 -36.36
C ILE A 66 19.39 21.35 -34.85
N VAL A 67 18.34 21.08 -34.09
CA VAL A 67 18.46 20.93 -32.64
C VAL A 67 18.62 19.42 -32.42
N GLU A 68 19.82 18.97 -32.19
CA GLU A 68 20.03 17.66 -31.52
C GLU A 68 19.97 17.88 -30.02
N GLU A 69 19.45 16.92 -29.28
CA GLU A 69 19.32 16.99 -27.82
C GLU A 69 20.59 17.60 -27.21
N ASP A 70 20.43 18.74 -26.51
CA ASP A 70 21.42 19.45 -25.71
C ASP A 70 22.58 20.16 -26.44
N THR A 71 22.53 20.36 -27.77
CA THR A 71 23.55 21.13 -28.50
C THR A 71 22.98 22.12 -29.49
N PHE A 72 23.41 23.39 -29.41
CA PHE A 72 23.15 24.41 -30.42
C PHE A 72 24.33 24.47 -31.42
N ARG A 73 24.09 24.11 -32.68
CA ARG A 73 25.06 24.35 -33.75
C ARG A 73 24.61 25.52 -34.62
N VAL A 74 25.42 26.55 -34.68
CA VAL A 74 25.21 27.69 -35.59
C VAL A 74 26.06 27.48 -36.84
N ALA A 75 25.45 27.41 -38.01
CA ALA A 75 26.16 27.30 -39.29
C ALA A 75 26.85 28.63 -39.65
N LYS A 76 28.02 28.56 -40.31
CA LYS A 76 28.76 29.73 -40.84
C LYS A 76 27.84 30.50 -41.82
N ASP A 77 27.76 31.80 -41.65
CA ASP A 77 27.03 32.75 -42.51
C ASP A 77 25.59 33.07 -42.12
N THR A 78 25.24 33.10 -40.85
CA THR A 78 23.91 33.48 -40.40
C THR A 78 23.83 34.88 -39.79
N SER A 79 22.92 35.71 -40.28
CA SER A 79 22.50 36.93 -39.61
C SER A 79 21.28 36.61 -38.73
N MET A 80 21.34 36.92 -37.44
CA MET A 80 20.17 36.78 -36.54
C MET A 80 19.27 38.02 -36.65
N MET A 81 18.00 37.81 -36.95
CA MET A 81 16.95 38.84 -36.85
C MET A 81 16.04 38.53 -35.68
N ARG A 82 15.89 39.46 -34.76
CA ARG A 82 14.85 39.41 -33.74
C ARG A 82 13.63 40.15 -34.27
N VAL A 83 12.55 39.47 -34.50
CA VAL A 83 11.26 40.03 -34.89
C VAL A 83 10.41 40.23 -33.64
N VAL A 84 10.03 41.47 -33.33
CA VAL A 84 9.07 41.81 -32.30
C VAL A 84 7.75 42.12 -33.00
N GLY A 85 6.74 41.33 -32.73
CA GLY A 85 5.40 41.49 -33.28
C GLY A 85 4.29 41.34 -32.23
N GLU A 86 3.20 42.03 -32.39
CA GLU A 86 1.97 41.87 -31.60
C GLU A 86 0.93 41.08 -32.37
N LEU A 87 0.13 40.31 -31.64
CA LEU A 87 -1.00 39.56 -32.19
C LEU A 87 -2.22 40.47 -32.27
N VAL A 88 -2.70 40.75 -33.47
CA VAL A 88 -3.95 41.48 -33.69
C VAL A 88 -4.93 40.56 -34.39
N GLY A 89 -6.05 40.25 -33.72
CA GLY A 89 -7.12 39.42 -34.29
C GLY A 89 -6.75 37.97 -34.58
N GLY A 90 -5.76 37.39 -33.83
CA GLY A 90 -5.36 35.99 -33.99
C GLY A 90 -4.46 35.70 -35.19
N GLN A 91 -3.96 36.73 -35.87
CA GLN A 91 -2.93 36.63 -36.92
C GLN A 91 -1.70 37.45 -36.52
N PRO A 92 -0.47 36.98 -36.79
CA PRO A 92 0.74 37.73 -36.49
C PRO A 92 0.83 38.95 -37.36
N TYR A 93 0.89 40.13 -36.75
CA TYR A 93 1.08 41.38 -37.43
C TYR A 93 2.48 41.89 -37.17
N ILE A 94 3.31 42.03 -38.23
CA ILE A 94 4.67 42.56 -38.18
C ILE A 94 4.62 44.04 -38.63
N HIS A 95 4.92 44.94 -37.68
CA HIS A 95 5.05 46.35 -38.00
C HIS A 95 6.31 46.56 -38.89
N LYS A 96 6.08 47.10 -40.12
CA LYS A 96 7.18 47.30 -41.08
C LYS A 96 8.28 48.28 -40.61
N ASP A 97 7.97 49.11 -39.63
CA ASP A 97 8.89 50.10 -39.08
C ASP A 97 9.67 49.63 -37.85
N SER A 98 9.50 48.39 -37.44
CA SER A 98 10.16 47.83 -36.25
C SER A 98 11.35 46.90 -36.55
N MET A 99 11.77 46.82 -37.83
CA MET A 99 12.96 46.07 -38.20
C MET A 99 14.21 46.84 -37.86
N ILE A 100 14.79 46.61 -36.71
CA ILE A 100 16.16 47.05 -36.41
C ILE A 100 17.11 45.97 -36.96
N LEU A 101 17.56 46.19 -38.18
CA LEU A 101 18.67 45.44 -38.74
C LEU A 101 19.96 45.97 -38.13
N SER A 102 20.48 45.26 -37.15
CA SER A 102 21.86 45.49 -36.68
C SER A 102 22.73 44.31 -37.17
N PRO A 103 23.50 44.49 -38.20
CA PRO A 103 24.50 43.49 -38.55
C PRO A 103 25.62 43.56 -37.51
N ILE A 104 25.63 42.63 -36.59
CA ILE A 104 26.80 42.39 -35.74
C ILE A 104 27.75 41.53 -36.58
N PRO A 105 28.91 42.05 -36.97
CA PRO A 105 29.92 41.23 -37.60
C PRO A 105 30.50 40.31 -36.53
N LEU A 106 30.01 39.09 -36.49
CA LEU A 106 30.61 38.02 -35.72
C LEU A 106 31.80 37.50 -36.51
N THR A 107 32.98 38.01 -36.20
CA THR A 107 34.22 37.33 -36.54
C THR A 107 34.29 36.08 -35.66
N LEU A 108 33.88 34.98 -36.22
CA LEU A 108 33.96 33.65 -35.58
C LEU A 108 35.42 33.20 -35.60
N ASN A 109 36.19 33.61 -34.61
CA ASN A 109 37.34 32.81 -34.19
C ASN A 109 36.77 31.71 -33.29
N GLU A 110 36.96 30.47 -33.70
CA GLU A 110 36.65 29.22 -33.02
C GLU A 110 35.78 29.40 -31.76
N ILE A 111 34.43 29.23 -31.89
CA ILE A 111 33.59 29.09 -30.74
C ILE A 111 33.85 27.68 -30.19
N GLU A 112 34.62 27.60 -29.11
CA GLU A 112 34.64 26.43 -28.27
C GLU A 112 33.19 26.21 -27.82
N VAL A 113 32.58 25.10 -28.23
CA VAL A 113 31.29 24.66 -27.72
C VAL A 113 31.54 24.23 -26.28
N VAL A 114 31.37 25.17 -25.36
CA VAL A 114 31.38 24.84 -23.94
C VAL A 114 30.08 24.14 -23.67
N HIS A 115 30.11 22.83 -23.49
CA HIS A 115 28.99 22.11 -22.92
C HIS A 115 28.67 22.71 -21.55
N ILE A 116 27.53 23.30 -21.41
CA ILE A 116 27.08 23.91 -20.11
C ILE A 116 27.29 22.93 -18.98
N TYR A 117 27.13 21.63 -19.24
CA TYR A 117 27.34 20.55 -18.27
C TYR A 117 28.82 20.25 -17.96
N ASP A 118 29.75 20.50 -18.90
CA ASP A 118 31.19 20.30 -18.68
C ASP A 118 31.79 21.38 -17.74
N SER A 119 31.07 22.49 -17.57
CA SER A 119 31.46 23.60 -16.69
C SER A 119 30.75 23.60 -15.34
N MET A 120 29.93 22.62 -15.03
CA MET A 120 29.28 22.55 -13.70
C MET A 120 30.36 22.45 -12.62
N PRO A 121 30.28 23.28 -11.58
CA PRO A 121 31.20 23.19 -10.47
C PRO A 121 31.10 21.84 -9.81
N ARG A 122 32.22 21.21 -9.51
CA ARG A 122 32.26 19.98 -8.73
C ARG A 122 31.62 20.22 -7.35
N PRO A 123 30.84 19.28 -6.82
CA PRO A 123 30.24 19.44 -5.51
C PRO A 123 31.34 19.59 -4.45
N THR A 124 31.25 20.67 -3.69
CA THR A 124 32.14 20.96 -2.55
C THR A 124 31.30 20.92 -1.29
N GLN A 125 31.93 20.92 -0.13
CA GLN A 125 31.24 20.95 1.17
C GLN A 125 30.29 22.17 1.23
N ALA A 126 29.05 21.94 1.59
CA ALA A 126 28.04 22.99 1.75
C ALA A 126 28.37 23.91 2.93
N PRO A 127 28.07 25.20 2.84
CA PRO A 127 28.27 26.12 3.95
C PRO A 127 27.36 25.81 5.13
N LEU A 128 27.82 26.11 6.34
CA LEU A 128 26.97 26.02 7.53
C LEU A 128 25.89 27.12 7.47
N VAL A 129 24.65 26.70 7.65
CA VAL A 129 23.47 27.60 7.68
C VAL A 129 23.02 27.75 9.13
N HIS A 130 22.83 28.99 9.58
CA HIS A 130 22.28 29.28 10.89
C HIS A 130 20.77 29.54 10.78
N ILE A 131 19.98 28.78 11.56
CA ILE A 131 18.53 28.89 11.59
C ILE A 131 18.12 29.48 12.93
N GLY A 132 17.50 30.67 12.90
CA GLY A 132 17.04 31.34 14.11
C GLY A 132 15.90 30.58 14.80
N THR A 133 15.97 30.49 16.12
CA THR A 133 14.93 29.85 16.93
C THR A 133 14.01 30.89 17.55
N PRO A 134 12.72 30.56 17.87
CA PRO A 134 11.83 31.47 18.61
C PRO A 134 12.37 31.83 19.97
N VAL A 135 12.06 33.06 20.44
CA VAL A 135 12.34 33.49 21.80
C VAL A 135 11.38 32.81 22.75
N LYS A 136 11.92 32.10 23.74
CA LYS A 136 11.13 31.37 24.76
C LYS A 136 10.90 32.19 26.02
N THR A 137 9.66 32.18 26.50
CA THR A 137 9.24 32.72 27.80
C THR A 137 8.31 31.72 28.48
N VAL A 138 8.50 31.48 29.78
CA VAL A 138 7.61 30.57 30.53
C VAL A 138 6.86 31.39 31.60
N LEU A 139 5.53 31.32 31.57
CA LEU A 139 4.69 31.97 32.56
C LEU A 139 4.71 31.25 33.91
N LYS A 140 4.33 31.94 34.99
CA LYS A 140 4.27 31.32 36.33
C LYS A 140 3.35 30.12 36.46
N ASN A 141 2.33 30.04 35.58
CA ASN A 141 1.41 28.91 35.51
C ASN A 141 1.93 27.77 34.61
N GLY A 142 3.15 27.84 34.12
CA GLY A 142 3.79 26.79 33.31
C GLY A 142 3.53 26.87 31.83
N LEU A 143 2.74 27.83 31.31
CA LEU A 143 2.56 27.98 29.87
C LEU A 143 3.88 28.44 29.25
N THR A 144 4.37 27.64 28.29
CA THR A 144 5.51 28.03 27.46
C THR A 144 5.02 28.89 26.31
N VAL A 145 5.65 30.04 26.12
CA VAL A 145 5.36 30.98 25.02
C VAL A 145 6.61 31.07 24.15
N LEU A 146 6.46 30.75 22.89
CA LEU A 146 7.47 30.89 21.85
C LEU A 146 7.10 32.05 20.94
N HIS A 147 8.02 32.98 20.76
CA HIS A 147 7.81 34.16 19.93
C HIS A 147 8.82 34.23 18.79
N TYR A 148 8.32 34.26 17.57
CA TYR A 148 9.09 34.50 16.37
C TYR A 148 8.63 35.82 15.74
N GLU A 149 9.37 36.91 16.03
CA GLU A 149 9.09 38.25 15.51
C GLU A 149 9.52 38.37 14.07
N ASP A 150 8.59 38.74 13.18
CA ASP A 150 8.84 38.90 11.75
C ASP A 150 7.91 39.96 11.15
N HIS A 151 8.47 41.08 10.77
CA HIS A 151 7.75 42.22 10.21
C HIS A 151 7.74 42.25 8.68
N SER A 152 8.20 41.20 8.02
CA SER A 152 8.25 41.13 6.54
C SER A 152 6.85 41.18 5.90
N MET A 153 5.85 40.67 6.62
CA MET A 153 4.46 40.67 6.19
C MET A 153 3.56 41.14 7.36
N PRO A 154 2.48 41.97 7.13
CA PRO A 154 1.58 42.45 8.16
C PRO A 154 0.60 41.32 8.61
N ILE A 155 1.13 40.17 9.01
CA ILE A 155 0.38 39.00 9.44
C ILE A 155 0.92 38.50 10.77
N VAL A 156 -0.01 38.16 11.67
CA VAL A 156 0.30 37.49 12.93
C VAL A 156 -0.41 36.13 13.01
N SER A 157 0.27 35.15 13.52
CA SER A 157 -0.26 33.79 13.70
C SER A 157 -0.11 33.36 15.16
N PHE A 158 -1.16 32.74 15.69
CA PHE A 158 -1.22 32.16 17.02
C PHE A 158 -1.46 30.68 16.91
N TYR A 159 -0.65 29.89 17.59
CA TYR A 159 -0.79 28.43 17.64
C TYR A 159 -0.70 27.98 19.09
N MET A 160 -1.70 27.27 19.59
CA MET A 160 -1.67 26.57 20.87
C MET A 160 -1.61 25.07 20.59
N GLY A 161 -0.58 24.39 21.08
CA GLY A 161 -0.44 22.96 20.98
C GLY A 161 -0.29 22.30 22.35
N LEU A 162 -0.83 21.08 22.51
CA LEU A 162 -0.70 20.31 23.74
C LEU A 162 0.56 19.44 23.71
N ASN A 163 1.35 19.42 24.80
CA ASN A 163 2.55 18.58 24.94
C ASN A 163 2.24 17.08 25.04
N SER A 164 1.01 16.74 25.46
CA SER A 164 0.52 15.35 25.52
C SER A 164 -0.05 14.86 24.20
N ALA A 165 0.02 15.67 23.13
CA ALA A 165 -0.44 15.27 21.80
C ALA A 165 0.16 13.92 21.36
N GLY A 166 -0.69 13.00 20.91
CA GLY A 166 -0.27 11.67 20.50
C GLY A 166 0.24 10.74 21.61
N LYS A 167 0.23 11.17 22.88
CA LYS A 167 0.70 10.38 24.03
C LYS A 167 -0.42 9.90 24.95
N VAL A 168 -1.69 10.13 24.58
CA VAL A 168 -2.86 9.82 25.39
C VAL A 168 -3.58 8.59 24.87
N PHE A 169 -3.68 7.53 25.69
CA PHE A 169 -4.58 6.41 25.41
C PHE A 169 -6.01 6.80 25.78
N GLU A 170 -6.92 6.70 24.81
CA GLU A 170 -8.32 7.04 24.99
C GLU A 170 -9.19 5.86 25.45
N LYS A 171 -8.61 4.66 25.56
CA LYS A 171 -9.14 3.46 26.24
C LYS A 171 -10.61 3.15 25.90
N GLY A 172 -10.89 2.83 24.64
CA GLY A 172 -12.22 2.47 24.15
C GLY A 172 -13.14 3.64 23.83
N LYS A 173 -12.69 4.88 24.11
CA LYS A 173 -13.34 6.13 23.70
C LYS A 173 -12.54 6.87 22.64
N LYS A 174 -11.90 6.10 21.72
CA LYS A 174 -11.09 6.71 20.67
C LYS A 174 -11.90 7.68 19.84
N GLY A 175 -11.38 8.92 19.72
CA GLY A 175 -12.07 10.06 19.11
C GLY A 175 -12.55 11.11 20.13
N ILE A 176 -12.32 10.89 21.44
CA ILE A 176 -12.71 11.87 22.47
C ILE A 176 -11.93 13.19 22.34
N GLY A 177 -10.61 13.11 22.04
CA GLY A 177 -9.80 14.31 21.79
C GLY A 177 -10.33 15.10 20.61
N GLN A 178 -10.64 14.42 19.50
CA GLN A 178 -11.22 15.03 18.30
C GLN A 178 -12.58 15.66 18.60
N LEU A 179 -13.49 14.95 19.26
CA LEU A 179 -14.82 15.45 19.57
C LEU A 179 -14.75 16.65 20.53
N THR A 180 -13.87 16.58 21.53
CA THR A 180 -13.63 17.72 22.45
C THR A 180 -13.16 18.95 21.69
N SER A 181 -12.20 18.80 20.76
CA SER A 181 -11.69 19.92 19.96
C SER A 181 -12.77 20.57 19.09
N MET A 182 -13.65 19.77 18.49
CA MET A 182 -14.79 20.30 17.73
C MET A 182 -15.71 21.15 18.61
N LEU A 183 -15.86 20.77 19.89
CA LEU A 183 -16.69 21.46 20.83
C LEU A 183 -16.06 22.77 21.33
N LEU A 184 -14.73 22.92 21.34
CA LEU A 184 -14.09 24.19 21.69
C LEU A 184 -14.51 25.33 20.77
N LEU A 185 -14.74 25.07 19.48
CA LEU A 185 -15.22 26.04 18.50
C LEU A 185 -16.75 26.17 18.46
N SER A 186 -17.46 25.30 19.18
CA SER A 186 -18.95 25.26 19.15
C SER A 186 -19.62 26.31 19.98
N GLY A 187 -18.88 27.08 20.77
CA GLY A 187 -19.35 28.20 21.55
C GLY A 187 -18.44 28.54 22.73
N VAL A 188 -18.45 29.78 23.14
CA VAL A 188 -17.82 30.29 24.36
C VAL A 188 -18.87 31.00 25.21
N GLU A 189 -18.55 31.31 26.48
CA GLU A 189 -19.53 31.90 27.45
C GLU A 189 -20.45 32.97 26.84
N ASN A 190 -19.92 33.85 25.98
CA ASN A 190 -20.64 35.02 25.48
C ASN A 190 -20.83 35.03 23.97
N ARG A 191 -20.52 33.92 23.26
CA ARG A 191 -20.64 33.86 21.80
C ARG A 191 -21.02 32.47 21.35
N THR A 192 -21.94 32.41 20.39
CA THR A 192 -22.28 31.15 19.69
C THR A 192 -21.19 30.80 18.68
N LYS A 193 -21.25 29.57 18.16
CA LYS A 193 -20.42 29.08 17.08
C LYS A 193 -20.41 30.02 15.86
N ASP A 194 -21.61 30.42 15.41
CA ASP A 194 -21.74 31.28 14.23
C ASP A 194 -21.09 32.65 14.46
N GLN A 195 -21.27 33.24 15.66
CA GLN A 195 -20.62 34.50 16.01
C GLN A 195 -19.10 34.41 16.11
N ILE A 196 -18.54 33.21 16.46
CA ILE A 196 -17.08 32.97 16.43
C ILE A 196 -16.61 32.94 14.99
N VAL A 197 -17.26 32.11 14.16
CA VAL A 197 -16.92 31.92 12.74
C VAL A 197 -17.05 33.25 11.98
N ASP A 198 -18.17 33.99 12.15
CA ASP A 198 -18.39 35.27 11.51
C ASP A 198 -17.35 36.32 11.94
N SER A 199 -16.94 36.32 13.21
CA SER A 199 -15.90 37.20 13.69
C SER A 199 -14.54 36.92 13.07
N LEU A 200 -14.17 35.63 12.91
CA LEU A 200 -12.94 35.20 12.20
C LEU A 200 -13.00 35.56 10.72
N ALA A 201 -14.12 35.25 10.06
CA ALA A 201 -14.34 35.58 8.66
C ALA A 201 -14.32 37.10 8.40
N GLY A 202 -14.95 37.90 9.25
CA GLY A 202 -14.97 39.35 9.15
C GLY A 202 -13.57 40.02 9.31
N MET A 203 -12.64 39.34 9.98
CA MET A 203 -11.23 39.74 10.06
C MET A 203 -10.37 39.17 8.93
N GLY A 204 -10.95 38.35 8.01
CA GLY A 204 -10.19 37.61 7.02
C GLY A 204 -9.21 36.63 7.66
N SER A 205 -9.53 36.09 8.84
CA SER A 205 -8.65 35.20 9.59
C SER A 205 -8.80 33.76 9.09
N MET A 206 -7.66 33.08 8.92
CA MET A 206 -7.64 31.64 8.75
C MET A 206 -7.54 30.97 10.12
N TYR A 207 -8.27 29.88 10.33
CA TYR A 207 -8.18 29.12 11.56
C TYR A 207 -8.20 27.62 11.27
N ARG A 208 -7.59 26.86 12.18
CA ARG A 208 -7.60 25.39 12.14
C ARG A 208 -7.62 24.86 13.56
N MET A 209 -8.50 23.93 13.83
CA MET A 209 -8.57 23.16 15.06
C MET A 209 -8.24 21.71 14.76
N THR A 210 -7.35 21.10 15.53
CA THR A 210 -7.05 19.67 15.52
C THR A 210 -7.35 19.08 16.90
N GLU A 211 -7.23 17.78 17.04
CA GLU A 211 -7.41 17.06 18.30
C GLU A 211 -6.62 17.67 19.49
N SER A 212 -5.47 18.26 19.21
CA SER A 212 -4.53 18.73 20.24
C SER A 212 -3.99 20.13 19.98
N SER A 213 -4.49 20.86 19.01
CA SER A 213 -4.00 22.21 18.70
C SER A 213 -5.07 23.12 18.13
N PHE A 214 -4.87 24.41 18.33
CA PHE A 214 -5.66 25.46 17.72
C PHE A 214 -4.76 26.53 17.10
N TYR A 215 -5.01 26.84 15.85
CA TYR A 215 -4.28 27.82 15.05
C TYR A 215 -5.21 28.90 14.53
N VAL A 216 -4.76 30.17 14.64
CA VAL A 216 -5.41 31.33 14.02
C VAL A 216 -4.36 32.21 13.39
N SER A 217 -4.58 32.67 12.16
CA SER A 217 -3.74 33.65 11.48
C SER A 217 -4.59 34.78 10.96
N SER A 218 -4.15 36.01 11.16
CA SER A 218 -4.88 37.21 10.74
C SER A 218 -3.92 38.36 10.37
N LEU A 219 -4.44 39.41 9.74
CA LEU A 219 -3.67 40.65 9.56
C LEU A 219 -3.28 41.22 10.92
N SER A 220 -2.06 41.76 11.05
CA SER A 220 -1.54 42.34 12.30
C SER A 220 -2.40 43.47 12.86
N LYS A 221 -3.12 44.24 12.03
CA LYS A 221 -4.11 45.23 12.50
C LYS A 221 -5.23 44.62 13.36
N TYR A 222 -5.51 43.33 13.23
CA TYR A 222 -6.49 42.60 14.02
C TYR A 222 -5.87 41.76 15.16
N ALA A 223 -4.54 41.83 15.37
CA ALA A 223 -3.82 41.01 16.32
C ALA A 223 -4.49 40.93 17.70
N THR A 224 -4.92 42.07 18.25
CA THR A 224 -5.56 42.11 19.56
C THR A 224 -6.91 41.39 19.57
N THR A 225 -7.74 41.61 18.56
CA THR A 225 -9.10 41.04 18.48
C THR A 225 -9.06 39.55 18.18
N SER A 226 -8.23 39.15 17.23
CA SER A 226 -8.05 37.72 16.89
C SER A 226 -7.43 36.92 18.04
N PHE A 227 -6.44 37.49 18.77
CA PHE A 227 -5.88 36.87 19.96
C PHE A 227 -6.90 36.75 21.12
N GLN A 228 -7.77 37.74 21.29
CA GLN A 228 -8.82 37.65 22.28
C GLN A 228 -9.77 36.49 21.99
N LEU A 229 -10.22 36.36 20.74
CA LEU A 229 -11.11 35.31 20.33
C LEU A 229 -10.40 33.93 20.42
N PHE A 230 -9.13 33.84 19.99
CA PHE A 230 -8.29 32.66 20.15
C PHE A 230 -8.20 32.23 21.63
N ALA A 231 -7.96 33.18 22.55
CA ALA A 231 -7.89 32.88 23.96
C ALA A 231 -9.25 32.51 24.57
N ASP A 232 -10.37 33.15 24.15
CA ASP A 232 -11.69 32.81 24.62
C ASP A 232 -12.10 31.40 24.25
N VAL A 233 -11.79 30.92 23.02
CA VAL A 233 -12.02 29.52 22.56
C VAL A 233 -11.26 28.51 23.43
N ILE A 234 -10.03 28.82 23.82
CA ILE A 234 -9.21 27.92 24.63
C ILE A 234 -9.64 27.94 26.12
N LEU A 235 -9.93 29.10 26.67
CA LEU A 235 -10.10 29.29 28.11
C LEU A 235 -11.54 29.15 28.60
N ARG A 236 -12.54 29.40 27.74
CA ARG A 236 -13.95 29.56 28.14
C ARG A 236 -14.93 28.82 27.20
N PRO A 237 -14.62 27.58 26.76
CA PRO A 237 -15.59 26.86 25.97
C PRO A 237 -16.86 26.56 26.77
N SER A 238 -18.01 26.62 26.13
CA SER A 238 -19.31 26.43 26.79
C SER A 238 -19.88 25.01 26.65
N PHE A 239 -19.33 24.18 25.80
CA PHE A 239 -19.77 22.81 25.53
C PHE A 239 -21.31 22.66 25.38
N PRO A 240 -21.94 23.33 24.41
CA PRO A 240 -23.40 23.27 24.28
C PRO A 240 -23.87 21.85 23.93
N LEU A 241 -24.86 21.33 24.66
CA LEU A 241 -25.34 19.96 24.51
C LEU A 241 -25.85 19.67 23.09
N GLN A 242 -26.52 20.62 22.47
CA GLN A 242 -26.99 20.47 21.07
C GLN A 242 -25.83 20.32 20.09
N GLU A 243 -24.77 21.12 20.28
CA GLU A 243 -23.56 21.05 19.47
C GLU A 243 -22.80 19.75 19.69
N PHE A 244 -22.80 19.21 20.92
CA PHE A 244 -22.25 17.90 21.21
C PHE A 244 -22.89 16.81 20.35
N TYR A 245 -24.23 16.71 20.32
CA TYR A 245 -24.92 15.72 19.52
C TYR A 245 -24.71 15.94 18.01
N SER A 246 -24.62 17.19 17.58
CA SER A 246 -24.33 17.53 16.20
C SER A 246 -22.90 17.10 15.80
N ALA A 247 -21.90 17.46 16.59
CA ALA A 247 -20.51 17.09 16.39
C ALA A 247 -20.32 15.56 16.45
N LYS A 248 -20.97 14.87 17.38
CA LYS A 248 -20.94 13.41 17.51
C LYS A 248 -21.48 12.72 16.26
N ARG A 249 -22.63 13.17 15.73
CA ARG A 249 -23.18 12.65 14.47
C ARG A 249 -22.23 12.91 13.30
N ALA A 250 -21.69 14.11 13.20
CA ALA A 250 -20.72 14.46 12.14
C ALA A 250 -19.45 13.59 12.23
N ALA A 251 -18.95 13.34 13.43
CA ALA A 251 -17.79 12.46 13.65
C ALA A 251 -18.08 11.01 13.26
N ILE A 252 -19.28 10.47 13.57
CA ILE A 252 -19.69 9.13 13.14
C ILE A 252 -19.81 9.06 11.62
N GLU A 253 -20.42 10.03 10.96
CA GLU A 253 -20.53 10.06 9.50
C GLU A 253 -19.17 10.24 8.82
N ALA A 254 -18.28 11.06 9.37
CA ALA A 254 -16.90 11.14 8.93
C ALA A 254 -16.18 9.79 9.06
N CYS A 255 -16.38 9.06 10.15
CA CYS A 255 -15.83 7.73 10.36
C CYS A 255 -16.32 6.76 9.27
N ARG A 256 -17.63 6.72 9.00
CA ARG A 256 -18.23 5.89 7.93
C ARG A 256 -17.75 6.28 6.53
N THR A 257 -17.57 7.56 6.27
CA THR A 257 -17.01 8.04 4.99
C THR A 257 -15.58 7.55 4.81
N ASN A 258 -14.84 7.54 5.89
CA ASN A 258 -13.44 7.14 5.88
C ASN A 258 -13.23 5.62 5.93
N GLU A 259 -14.23 4.84 6.34
CA GLU A 259 -14.28 3.39 6.09
C GLU A 259 -14.26 3.09 4.59
N LYS A 260 -14.72 4.02 3.75
CA LYS A 260 -14.67 3.94 2.28
C LYS A 260 -13.37 4.51 1.69
N ASN A 261 -12.59 5.25 2.45
CA ASN A 261 -11.29 5.77 2.00
C ASN A 261 -10.22 4.70 2.19
N GLU A 262 -9.93 3.99 1.14
CA GLU A 262 -9.04 2.83 1.09
C GLU A 262 -7.64 3.10 1.67
N ARG A 263 -7.05 4.25 1.34
CA ARG A 263 -5.73 4.64 1.86
C ARG A 263 -5.74 4.82 3.37
N SER A 264 -6.78 5.46 3.90
CA SER A 264 -6.96 5.68 5.34
C SER A 264 -7.20 4.37 6.09
N VAL A 265 -7.93 3.43 5.47
CA VAL A 265 -8.16 2.08 6.03
C VAL A 265 -6.86 1.30 6.12
N LEU A 266 -6.08 1.25 5.04
CA LEU A 266 -4.81 0.52 5.00
C LEU A 266 -3.84 1.02 6.08
N GLU A 267 -3.69 2.34 6.21
CA GLU A 267 -2.80 2.93 7.21
C GLU A 267 -3.29 2.70 8.64
N ARG A 268 -4.59 2.83 8.89
CA ARG A 268 -5.21 2.55 10.19
C ARG A 268 -4.98 1.11 10.63
N VAL A 269 -5.23 0.15 9.73
CA VAL A 269 -5.01 -1.28 10.03
C VAL A 269 -3.54 -1.56 10.26
N TYR A 270 -2.65 -1.00 9.43
CA TYR A 270 -1.21 -1.11 9.64
C TYR A 270 -0.79 -0.63 11.04
N LYS A 271 -1.21 0.60 11.42
CA LYS A 271 -0.89 1.16 12.74
C LYS A 271 -1.45 0.32 13.88
N ALA A 272 -2.68 -0.15 13.75
CA ALA A 272 -3.28 -1.03 14.75
C ALA A 272 -2.48 -2.33 14.92
N LEU A 273 -2.09 -2.97 13.83
CA LEU A 273 -1.31 -4.21 13.89
C LEU A 273 0.13 -3.99 14.42
N ALA A 274 0.73 -2.84 14.14
CA ALA A 274 2.08 -2.52 14.58
C ALA A 274 2.14 -2.07 16.04
N PHE A 275 1.19 -1.27 16.50
CA PHE A 275 1.28 -0.50 17.76
C PHE A 275 0.20 -0.84 18.79
N ALA A 276 -0.70 -1.82 18.53
CA ALA A 276 -1.78 -2.16 19.45
C ALA A 276 -1.30 -2.40 20.88
N GLY A 277 -1.89 -1.66 21.84
CA GLY A 277 -1.58 -1.76 23.25
C GLY A 277 -0.19 -1.24 23.66
N LYS A 278 0.60 -0.72 22.71
CA LYS A 278 1.95 -0.19 22.92
C LYS A 278 2.01 1.33 22.82
N SER A 279 1.31 1.87 21.85
CA SER A 279 1.21 3.31 21.60
C SER A 279 -0.23 3.68 21.28
N PRO A 280 -0.68 4.92 21.59
CA PRO A 280 -1.98 5.44 21.18
C PRO A 280 -2.23 5.40 19.67
N GLU A 281 -1.18 5.34 18.86
CA GLU A 281 -1.29 5.17 17.41
C GLU A 281 -1.95 3.85 16.99
N GLY A 282 -1.88 2.82 17.84
CA GLY A 282 -2.55 1.55 17.63
C GLY A 282 -4.03 1.53 18.00
N GLU A 283 -4.57 2.61 18.58
CA GLU A 283 -6.00 2.71 18.87
C GLU A 283 -6.79 3.10 17.61
N ILE A 284 -7.88 2.39 17.34
CA ILE A 284 -8.75 2.63 16.18
C ILE A 284 -9.95 3.47 16.59
N ILE A 285 -10.19 4.55 15.85
CA ILE A 285 -11.44 5.27 15.90
C ILE A 285 -12.51 4.52 15.10
N SER A 286 -13.67 4.30 15.71
CA SER A 286 -14.80 3.62 15.07
C SER A 286 -16.13 4.28 15.46
N PRO A 287 -17.23 4.04 14.74
CA PRO A 287 -18.54 4.49 15.14
C PRO A 287 -18.87 4.10 16.59
N SER A 288 -18.55 2.89 17.02
CA SER A 288 -18.83 2.40 18.37
C SER A 288 -18.02 3.11 19.45
N THR A 289 -16.73 3.44 19.19
CA THR A 289 -15.92 4.20 20.15
C THR A 289 -16.47 5.61 20.32
N ILE A 290 -16.86 6.28 19.21
CA ILE A 290 -17.49 7.60 19.25
C ILE A 290 -18.85 7.56 19.93
N GLU A 291 -19.67 6.55 19.66
CA GLU A 291 -20.98 6.37 20.29
C GLU A 291 -20.90 6.21 21.81
N SER A 292 -19.83 5.66 22.34
CA SER A 292 -19.59 5.50 23.78
C SER A 292 -19.27 6.83 24.51
N ILE A 293 -18.88 7.89 23.78
CA ILE A 293 -18.48 9.17 24.37
C ILE A 293 -19.70 9.95 24.85
N THR A 294 -19.61 10.50 26.05
CA THR A 294 -20.64 11.35 26.68
C THR A 294 -20.21 12.83 26.72
N PRO A 295 -21.11 13.79 26.91
CA PRO A 295 -20.75 15.20 27.13
C PRO A 295 -19.76 15.40 28.26
N ASP A 296 -19.98 14.70 29.38
CA ASP A 296 -19.10 14.78 30.56
C ASP A 296 -17.70 14.25 30.27
N ASP A 297 -17.53 13.26 29.39
CA ASP A 297 -16.24 12.80 28.98
C ASP A 297 -15.45 13.89 28.26
N CYS A 298 -16.09 14.66 27.36
CA CYS A 298 -15.44 15.75 26.66
C CYS A 298 -15.02 16.86 27.60
N VAL A 299 -15.89 17.24 28.58
CA VAL A 299 -15.57 18.22 29.60
C VAL A 299 -14.41 17.76 30.48
N ASN A 300 -14.41 16.48 30.88
CA ASN A 300 -13.33 15.87 31.66
C ASN A 300 -12.01 15.83 30.87
N TYR A 301 -12.05 15.46 29.58
CA TYR A 301 -10.89 15.48 28.71
C TYR A 301 -10.29 16.87 28.58
N TYR A 302 -11.13 17.88 28.32
CA TYR A 302 -10.70 19.27 28.29
C TYR A 302 -10.08 19.71 29.63
N ASN A 303 -10.76 19.45 30.74
CA ASN A 303 -10.26 19.81 32.08
C ASN A 303 -8.97 19.09 32.48
N THR A 304 -8.69 17.95 31.90
CA THR A 304 -7.47 17.20 32.15
C THR A 304 -6.30 17.67 31.29
N TYR A 305 -6.48 17.79 29.98
CA TYR A 305 -5.38 18.00 29.06
C TYR A 305 -5.18 19.43 28.57
N TRP A 306 -6.24 20.26 28.51
CA TRP A 306 -6.12 21.67 28.15
C TRP A 306 -5.72 22.50 29.38
N ARG A 307 -4.42 22.45 29.68
CA ARG A 307 -3.80 23.09 30.83
C ARG A 307 -2.53 23.84 30.43
N PRO A 308 -2.21 24.99 31.11
CA PRO A 308 -1.06 25.81 30.74
C PRO A 308 0.27 25.04 30.84
N ASN A 309 0.41 24.18 31.85
CA ASN A 309 1.60 23.35 32.03
C ASN A 309 1.67 22.13 31.10
N ASN A 310 0.68 21.94 30.21
CA ASN A 310 0.66 20.94 29.12
C ASN A 310 0.56 21.61 27.75
N ALA A 311 0.82 22.92 27.65
CA ALA A 311 0.57 23.67 26.42
C ALA A 311 1.76 24.55 26.04
N VAL A 312 1.95 24.72 24.74
CA VAL A 312 2.90 25.66 24.13
C VAL A 312 2.10 26.64 23.27
N LEU A 313 2.25 27.92 23.54
CA LEU A 313 1.74 29.01 22.72
C LEU A 313 2.86 29.50 21.81
N LEU A 314 2.77 29.23 20.53
CA LEU A 314 3.66 29.80 19.52
C LEU A 314 2.99 30.99 18.87
N VAL A 315 3.71 32.11 18.81
CA VAL A 315 3.26 33.37 18.16
C VAL A 315 4.31 33.77 17.14
N MET A 316 3.88 33.97 15.90
CA MET A 316 4.76 34.30 14.78
C MET A 316 4.24 35.48 13.99
N GLY A 317 5.14 36.37 13.54
CA GLY A 317 4.85 37.43 12.62
C GLY A 317 4.92 38.85 13.22
N ASP A 318 4.13 39.75 12.65
CA ASP A 318 4.19 41.17 12.89
C ASP A 318 3.54 41.56 14.23
N ILE A 319 4.24 41.26 15.30
CA ILE A 319 3.87 41.64 16.68
C ILE A 319 5.14 41.75 17.51
N THR A 320 5.27 42.86 18.25
CA THR A 320 6.45 43.07 19.09
C THR A 320 6.39 42.29 20.43
N PRO A 321 7.54 41.99 21.07
CA PRO A 321 7.57 41.28 22.35
C PRO A 321 6.74 41.97 23.45
N SER A 322 6.72 43.29 23.47
CA SER A 322 5.95 44.09 24.43
C SER A 322 4.44 43.93 24.24
N GLN A 323 3.98 44.02 22.98
CA GLN A 323 2.57 43.79 22.64
C GLN A 323 2.15 42.36 22.98
N LEU A 324 2.95 41.37 22.59
CA LEU A 324 2.68 39.97 22.91
C LEU A 324 2.61 39.72 24.41
N SER A 325 3.60 40.22 25.18
CA SER A 325 3.64 40.06 26.62
C SER A 325 2.37 40.63 27.28
N THR A 326 1.89 41.80 26.82
CA THR A 326 0.66 42.41 27.30
C THR A 326 -0.58 41.55 27.03
N LEU A 327 -0.70 41.02 25.80
CA LEU A 327 -1.81 40.17 25.40
C LEU A 327 -1.84 38.85 26.19
N VAL A 328 -0.70 38.17 26.27
CA VAL A 328 -0.56 36.87 26.95
C VAL A 328 -0.81 37.01 28.45
N ASN A 329 -0.19 37.98 29.11
CA ASN A 329 -0.38 38.20 30.56
C ASN A 329 -1.84 38.55 30.90
N ARG A 330 -2.51 39.32 30.05
CA ARG A 330 -3.92 39.71 30.26
C ARG A 330 -4.87 38.49 30.19
N ARG A 331 -4.59 37.50 29.33
CA ARG A 331 -5.52 36.41 29.05
C ARG A 331 -5.14 35.09 29.74
N PHE A 332 -3.86 34.71 29.72
CA PHE A 332 -3.43 33.38 30.13
C PHE A 332 -2.83 33.31 31.55
N ARG A 333 -2.54 34.45 32.21
CA ARG A 333 -1.93 34.47 33.56
C ARG A 333 -2.76 33.71 34.60
N THR A 334 -4.08 33.74 34.49
CA THR A 334 -5.04 33.14 35.43
C THR A 334 -5.50 31.75 35.00
N TRP A 335 -4.92 31.20 33.98
CA TRP A 335 -5.23 29.82 33.55
C TRP A 335 -4.58 28.84 34.52
N ASP A 336 -5.38 27.99 35.16
CA ASP A 336 -4.95 27.15 36.26
C ASP A 336 -4.18 25.91 35.75
N LYS A 337 -3.07 25.62 36.46
CA LYS A 337 -2.33 24.38 36.29
C LYS A 337 -3.19 23.16 36.61
N GLY A 338 -2.87 22.03 35.99
CA GLY A 338 -3.48 20.74 36.28
C GLY A 338 -2.43 19.62 36.40
N GLU A 339 -2.83 18.52 36.98
CA GLU A 339 -2.08 17.28 36.92
C GLU A 339 -2.35 16.61 35.58
N ILE A 340 -1.28 16.33 34.85
CA ILE A 340 -1.37 15.70 33.52
C ILE A 340 -1.05 14.20 33.67
N PRO A 341 -1.99 13.31 33.40
CA PRO A 341 -1.74 11.87 33.47
C PRO A 341 -0.63 11.45 32.49
N THR A 342 0.29 10.64 33.00
CA THR A 342 1.29 9.97 32.18
C THR A 342 0.76 8.62 31.75
N HIS A 343 1.07 8.21 30.53
CA HIS A 343 0.71 6.92 29.97
C HIS A 343 1.98 6.11 29.70
N ASP A 344 1.94 4.83 30.07
CA ASP A 344 3.03 3.93 29.76
C ASP A 344 2.97 3.59 28.25
N ILE A 345 3.83 4.25 27.49
CA ILE A 345 4.04 3.97 26.08
C ILE A 345 5.27 3.09 25.98
N SER A 346 5.14 1.95 25.33
CA SER A 346 6.23 1.01 25.12
C SER A 346 6.55 0.82 23.65
N THR A 347 7.80 0.49 23.36
CA THR A 347 8.25 0.22 22.00
C THR A 347 7.49 -0.97 21.42
N ALA A 348 7.02 -0.81 20.21
CA ALA A 348 6.41 -1.89 19.42
C ALA A 348 7.45 -2.97 19.10
N SER A 349 6.99 -4.17 18.82
CA SER A 349 7.86 -5.30 18.51
C SER A 349 7.70 -5.73 17.06
N ASP A 350 8.79 -6.17 16.44
CA ASP A 350 8.75 -6.79 15.13
C ASP A 350 8.02 -8.13 15.18
N VAL A 351 7.60 -8.59 14.01
CA VAL A 351 7.11 -9.94 13.80
C VAL A 351 8.29 -10.93 13.78
N PRO A 352 8.10 -12.19 14.23
CA PRO A 352 9.20 -13.16 14.26
C PRO A 352 9.70 -13.56 12.86
N SER A 353 8.82 -13.47 11.85
CA SER A 353 9.12 -13.70 10.44
C SER A 353 8.20 -12.84 9.59
N THR A 354 8.58 -12.60 8.33
CA THR A 354 7.73 -11.85 7.40
C THR A 354 6.35 -12.49 7.29
N GLU A 355 5.31 -11.67 7.47
CA GLU A 355 3.91 -12.07 7.43
C GLU A 355 3.11 -11.18 6.49
N ILE A 356 2.06 -11.74 5.89
CA ILE A 356 1.09 -10.99 5.08
C ILE A 356 -0.22 -10.85 5.84
N ASN A 357 -0.67 -9.61 5.96
CA ASN A 357 -1.95 -9.23 6.55
C ASN A 357 -2.83 -8.66 5.44
N PHE A 358 -3.94 -9.33 5.13
CA PHE A 358 -4.74 -9.02 3.97
C PHE A 358 -6.08 -8.40 4.35
N LEU A 359 -6.43 -7.29 3.66
CA LEU A 359 -7.73 -6.62 3.73
C LEU A 359 -8.45 -6.80 2.39
N ASN A 360 -9.64 -7.41 2.44
CA ASN A 360 -10.44 -7.60 1.24
C ASN A 360 -11.26 -6.37 0.90
N VAL A 361 -11.02 -5.82 -0.29
CA VAL A 361 -11.85 -4.79 -0.92
C VAL A 361 -12.34 -5.34 -2.24
N PRO A 362 -13.58 -5.87 -2.31
CA PRO A 362 -14.12 -6.47 -3.52
C PRO A 362 -14.14 -5.51 -4.71
N GLU A 363 -13.94 -6.06 -5.91
CA GLU A 363 -14.01 -5.35 -7.19
C GLU A 363 -12.91 -4.28 -7.41
N ARG A 364 -11.91 -4.27 -6.56
CA ARG A 364 -10.80 -3.35 -6.67
C ARG A 364 -9.73 -3.89 -7.63
N ARG A 365 -9.50 -3.15 -8.72
CA ARG A 365 -8.49 -3.50 -9.74
C ARG A 365 -7.04 -3.36 -9.24
N ARG A 366 -6.79 -2.38 -8.40
CA ARG A 366 -5.45 -2.13 -7.84
C ARG A 366 -5.36 -2.66 -6.42
N ALA A 367 -4.16 -3.06 -6.04
CA ALA A 367 -3.84 -3.41 -4.66
C ALA A 367 -2.87 -2.37 -4.08
N ASP A 368 -3.09 -1.99 -2.82
CA ASP A 368 -2.14 -1.19 -2.06
C ASP A 368 -1.38 -2.07 -1.07
N ILE A 369 -0.10 -1.83 -0.98
CA ILE A 369 0.82 -2.63 -0.17
C ILE A 369 1.58 -1.70 0.78
N ILE A 370 1.66 -2.08 2.05
CA ILE A 370 2.61 -1.52 3.01
C ILE A 370 3.61 -2.62 3.39
N ILE A 371 4.90 -2.36 3.20
CA ILE A 371 6.00 -3.19 3.69
C ILE A 371 6.66 -2.43 4.84
N SER A 372 6.70 -3.01 6.03
CA SER A 372 7.16 -2.30 7.22
C SER A 372 7.86 -3.21 8.23
N ASN A 373 8.71 -2.60 9.04
CA ASN A 373 9.24 -3.19 10.27
C ASN A 373 9.49 -2.11 11.32
N ILE A 374 9.62 -2.50 12.58
CA ILE A 374 9.96 -1.59 13.67
C ILE A 374 11.45 -1.25 13.59
N ALA A 375 11.74 0.04 13.66
CA ALA A 375 13.09 0.60 13.68
C ALA A 375 13.27 1.35 15.01
N ASP A 376 13.77 0.65 16.01
CA ASP A 376 13.86 1.17 17.40
C ASP A 376 14.95 2.24 17.52
N PHE A 377 14.64 3.48 17.12
CA PHE A 377 15.48 4.66 17.37
C PHE A 377 14.64 5.94 17.42
N ASP A 378 15.13 6.93 18.15
CA ASP A 378 14.52 8.25 18.30
C ASP A 378 15.38 9.36 17.66
N TYR A 379 14.89 10.60 17.72
CA TYR A 379 15.58 11.77 17.18
C TYR A 379 16.88 12.13 17.94
N ASN A 380 17.16 11.53 19.09
CA ASN A 380 18.40 11.73 19.84
C ASN A 380 19.50 10.75 19.41
N SER A 381 19.13 9.72 18.64
CA SER A 381 20.07 8.75 18.09
C SER A 381 20.94 9.39 17.00
N PRO A 382 22.26 9.15 16.97
CA PRO A 382 23.13 9.57 15.88
C PRO A 382 22.78 8.89 14.54
N ASP A 383 22.01 7.82 14.56
CA ASP A 383 21.55 7.10 13.36
C ASP A 383 20.49 7.92 12.57
N VAL A 384 19.95 9.01 13.15
CA VAL A 384 19.04 9.92 12.44
C VAL A 384 19.70 10.54 11.20
N TYR A 385 21.00 10.89 11.30
CA TYR A 385 21.66 11.56 10.19
C TYR A 385 21.79 10.66 8.95
N PRO A 386 22.32 9.43 9.04
CA PRO A 386 22.31 8.51 7.90
C PRO A 386 20.88 8.11 7.47
N ALA A 387 19.90 8.04 8.39
CA ALA A 387 18.52 7.73 8.05
C ALA A 387 17.88 8.80 7.13
N ILE A 388 18.29 10.06 7.24
CA ILE A 388 17.87 11.15 6.33
C ILE A 388 18.29 10.82 4.89
N PHE A 389 19.51 10.28 4.70
CA PHE A 389 19.98 9.84 3.39
C PHE A 389 19.19 8.67 2.85
N ILE A 390 18.92 7.66 3.67
CA ILE A 390 18.12 6.49 3.28
C ILE A 390 16.73 6.93 2.84
N ASN A 391 16.06 7.79 3.61
CA ASN A 391 14.77 8.35 3.23
C ASN A 391 14.83 9.05 1.88
N HIS A 392 15.92 9.73 1.60
CA HIS A 392 16.11 10.48 0.38
C HIS A 392 16.42 9.61 -0.83
N ILE A 393 17.18 8.52 -0.65
CA ILE A 393 17.45 7.53 -1.69
C ILE A 393 16.14 6.90 -2.22
N PHE A 394 15.20 6.61 -1.33
CA PHE A 394 13.94 5.96 -1.71
C PHE A 394 12.81 6.92 -2.08
N GLY A 395 12.81 8.15 -1.55
CA GLY A 395 11.67 9.07 -1.63
C GLY A 395 11.87 10.36 -2.46
N GLY A 396 13.08 10.67 -2.95
CA GLY A 396 13.39 11.97 -3.55
C GLY A 396 13.48 11.99 -5.09
N ASP A 397 12.94 13.05 -5.70
CA ASP A 397 12.93 13.26 -7.17
C ASP A 397 14.32 13.52 -7.80
N LEU A 398 15.31 13.93 -7.02
CA LEU A 398 16.60 14.39 -7.52
C LEU A 398 17.65 13.30 -7.73
N LEU A 399 17.34 12.08 -7.40
CA LEU A 399 18.31 11.00 -7.30
C LEU A 399 18.06 9.86 -8.28
N GLU A 400 17.40 10.12 -9.41
CA GLU A 400 17.20 9.12 -10.46
C GLU A 400 18.53 8.47 -10.89
N ASN A 401 19.61 9.25 -10.98
CA ASN A 401 20.92 8.73 -11.32
C ASN A 401 21.51 7.82 -10.22
N ILE A 402 21.34 8.16 -8.94
CA ILE A 402 21.79 7.34 -7.82
C ILE A 402 20.95 6.07 -7.74
N ARG A 403 19.64 6.19 -7.91
CA ARG A 403 18.73 5.06 -8.01
C ARG A 403 19.09 4.11 -9.15
N ALA A 404 19.40 4.66 -10.33
CA ALA A 404 19.84 3.88 -11.48
C ALA A 404 21.16 3.14 -11.21
N LYS A 405 22.13 3.79 -10.56
CA LYS A 405 23.42 3.17 -10.20
C LYS A 405 23.26 2.06 -9.15
N LEU A 406 22.30 2.19 -8.24
CA LEU A 406 21.96 1.18 -7.25
C LEU A 406 20.97 0.13 -7.79
N ASN A 407 20.69 0.12 -9.12
CA ASN A 407 19.65 -0.70 -9.74
C ASN A 407 18.24 -0.50 -9.13
N ILE A 408 18.00 0.66 -8.52
CA ILE A 408 16.69 1.03 -7.97
C ILE A 408 15.85 1.57 -9.14
N VAL A 409 15.57 0.70 -10.11
CA VAL A 409 14.71 1.02 -11.24
C VAL A 409 13.27 0.91 -10.80
N ASP A 410 12.48 1.96 -11.08
CA ASP A 410 11.00 1.96 -10.98
C ASP A 410 10.38 2.22 -9.61
N THR A 411 10.89 3.21 -8.86
CA THR A 411 10.04 3.83 -7.86
C THR A 411 9.21 4.93 -8.53
N ARG A 412 7.91 4.67 -8.72
CA ARG A 412 6.97 5.71 -9.18
C ARG A 412 6.98 6.85 -8.15
N ARG A 413 6.78 8.10 -8.62
CA ARG A 413 6.78 9.33 -7.79
C ARG A 413 5.86 9.29 -6.56
N ASP A 414 4.96 8.29 -6.47
CA ASP A 414 3.92 8.16 -5.46
C ASP A 414 4.19 7.05 -4.42
N GLU A 415 5.41 6.50 -4.35
CA GLU A 415 5.79 5.46 -3.39
C GLU A 415 6.55 6.05 -2.20
N PRO A 416 5.87 6.53 -1.14
CA PRO A 416 6.55 7.12 -0.01
C PRO A 416 7.26 6.04 0.81
N PHE A 417 8.58 6.09 0.79
CA PHE A 417 9.42 5.38 1.76
C PHE A 417 9.69 6.28 2.95
N SER A 418 9.72 5.69 4.13
CA SER A 418 10.02 6.40 5.35
C SER A 418 10.72 5.50 6.36
N LEU A 419 11.88 5.94 6.82
CA LEU A 419 12.54 5.42 7.99
C LEU A 419 12.46 6.50 9.07
N TYR A 420 11.49 6.34 9.99
CA TYR A 420 11.14 7.36 10.98
C TYR A 420 11.75 7.06 12.32
N PRO A 421 12.47 8.03 12.94
CA PRO A 421 12.75 8.00 14.35
C PRO A 421 11.49 8.38 15.14
N ASP A 422 11.23 7.69 16.25
CA ASP A 422 10.14 8.03 17.16
C ASP A 422 10.47 7.62 18.60
N ALA A 423 10.08 8.44 19.58
CA ALA A 423 10.29 8.15 20.98
C ALA A 423 9.55 6.89 21.48
N THR A 424 8.56 6.40 20.73
CA THR A 424 7.76 5.21 21.04
C THR A 424 8.19 3.99 20.25
N GLY A 425 9.35 4.06 19.58
CA GLY A 425 9.88 3.09 18.64
C GLY A 425 9.59 3.51 17.20
N GLY A 426 10.63 3.97 16.50
CA GLY A 426 10.56 4.33 15.09
C GLY A 426 10.18 3.14 14.21
N TYR A 427 9.91 3.40 12.96
CA TYR A 427 9.55 2.35 12.00
C TYR A 427 10.06 2.64 10.59
N MET A 428 10.29 1.59 9.85
CA MET A 428 10.47 1.62 8.41
C MET A 428 9.13 1.30 7.74
N CYS A 429 8.75 2.06 6.75
CA CYS A 429 7.52 1.87 5.99
C CYS A 429 7.74 2.21 4.52
N LEU A 430 7.41 1.27 3.64
CA LEU A 430 7.36 1.47 2.19
C LEU A 430 5.93 1.24 1.73
N ARG A 431 5.35 2.19 0.99
CA ARG A 431 4.01 2.11 0.43
C ARG A 431 4.08 2.04 -1.08
N VAL A 432 3.28 1.16 -1.67
CA VAL A 432 3.20 1.00 -3.11
C VAL A 432 1.78 0.64 -3.53
N SER A 433 1.33 1.16 -4.68
CA SER A 433 0.04 0.83 -5.28
C SER A 433 0.27 0.24 -6.67
N VAL A 434 -0.22 -0.99 -6.90
CA VAL A 434 0.02 -1.76 -8.13
C VAL A 434 -1.26 -2.42 -8.63
N ASP A 435 -1.25 -2.93 -9.85
CA ASP A 435 -2.34 -3.80 -10.30
C ASP A 435 -2.35 -5.10 -9.49
N ALA A 436 -3.53 -5.63 -9.21
CA ALA A 436 -3.70 -6.81 -8.35
C ALA A 436 -2.88 -8.02 -8.81
N ALA A 437 -2.71 -8.19 -10.13
CA ALA A 437 -1.90 -9.27 -10.71
C ALA A 437 -0.39 -9.17 -10.40
N ASP A 438 0.12 -7.95 -10.13
CA ASP A 438 1.54 -7.69 -9.91
C ASP A 438 1.96 -7.71 -8.43
N VAL A 439 1.04 -7.98 -7.51
CA VAL A 439 1.29 -7.91 -6.06
C VAL A 439 2.50 -8.76 -5.64
N VAL A 440 2.54 -10.03 -6.02
CA VAL A 440 3.63 -10.95 -5.64
C VAL A 440 4.96 -10.51 -6.22
N LYS A 441 4.97 -10.13 -7.49
CA LYS A 441 6.15 -9.60 -8.18
C LYS A 441 6.66 -8.35 -7.47
N THR A 442 5.77 -7.42 -7.16
CA THR A 442 6.11 -6.17 -6.48
C THR A 442 6.67 -6.42 -5.08
N ILE A 443 6.05 -7.29 -4.28
CA ILE A 443 6.57 -7.64 -2.95
C ILE A 443 8.00 -8.19 -3.08
N ALA A 444 8.25 -9.10 -4.02
CA ALA A 444 9.57 -9.68 -4.24
C ALA A 444 10.60 -8.62 -4.68
N GLU A 445 10.27 -7.78 -5.66
CA GLU A 445 11.14 -6.70 -6.16
C GLU A 445 11.46 -5.67 -5.08
N LYS A 446 10.44 -5.21 -4.32
CA LYS A 446 10.66 -4.22 -3.26
C LYS A 446 11.43 -4.80 -2.07
N THR A 447 11.20 -6.07 -1.73
CA THR A 447 11.98 -6.75 -0.69
C THR A 447 13.44 -6.92 -1.12
N ALA A 448 13.70 -7.28 -2.39
CA ALA A 448 15.05 -7.34 -2.95
C ALA A 448 15.73 -5.96 -2.91
N LEU A 449 15.03 -4.91 -3.35
CA LEU A 449 15.51 -3.54 -3.30
C LEU A 449 15.92 -3.09 -1.89
N LEU A 450 15.06 -3.37 -0.88
CA LEU A 450 15.37 -3.08 0.52
C LEU A 450 16.56 -3.90 1.04
N HIS A 451 16.80 -5.07 0.47
CA HIS A 451 18.00 -5.86 0.75
C HIS A 451 19.25 -5.24 0.11
N ASP A 452 19.17 -4.79 -1.13
CA ASP A 452 20.30 -4.26 -1.89
C ASP A 452 20.88 -3.00 -1.25
N VAL A 453 20.04 -2.08 -0.74
CA VAL A 453 20.49 -0.88 -0.02
C VAL A 453 21.32 -1.20 1.24
N ARG A 454 21.13 -2.38 1.82
CA ARG A 454 21.92 -2.86 2.97
C ARG A 454 23.31 -3.35 2.58
N THR A 455 23.58 -3.56 1.30
CA THR A 455 24.83 -4.16 0.77
C THR A 455 25.56 -3.28 -0.23
N SER A 456 24.89 -2.28 -0.80
CA SER A 456 25.46 -1.39 -1.80
C SER A 456 25.97 -0.10 -1.16
N MET A 457 27.15 0.38 -1.57
CA MET A 457 27.72 1.64 -1.13
C MET A 457 27.56 2.71 -2.20
N LEU A 458 27.25 3.91 -1.76
CA LEU A 458 27.26 5.10 -2.59
C LEU A 458 28.72 5.50 -2.92
N ASP A 459 28.98 5.97 -4.13
CA ASP A 459 30.27 6.58 -4.43
C ASP A 459 30.38 7.98 -3.80
N GLU A 460 31.63 8.44 -3.60
CA GLU A 460 31.91 9.68 -2.87
C GLU A 460 31.34 10.93 -3.56
N GLU A 461 31.34 10.98 -4.88
CA GLU A 461 30.81 12.12 -5.63
C GLU A 461 29.28 12.20 -5.48
N GLU A 462 28.59 11.09 -5.57
CA GLU A 462 27.13 11.00 -5.40
C GLU A 462 26.74 11.33 -3.96
N LEU A 463 27.49 10.83 -2.98
CA LEU A 463 27.30 11.15 -1.56
C LEU A 463 27.45 12.67 -1.33
N GLN A 464 28.47 13.32 -1.92
CA GLN A 464 28.67 14.75 -1.78
C GLN A 464 27.54 15.58 -2.43
N LYS A 465 27.07 15.18 -3.61
CA LYS A 465 25.88 15.79 -4.24
C LYS A 465 24.67 15.70 -3.33
N MET A 466 24.46 14.55 -2.71
CA MET A 466 23.35 14.33 -1.77
C MET A 466 23.48 15.21 -0.52
N LYS A 467 24.67 15.33 0.07
CA LYS A 467 24.94 16.23 1.20
C LYS A 467 24.54 17.66 0.87
N ASN A 468 25.03 18.18 -0.25
CA ASN A 468 24.72 19.55 -0.70
C ASN A 468 23.22 19.77 -0.90
N TYR A 469 22.56 18.80 -1.54
CA TYR A 469 21.11 18.86 -1.75
C TYR A 469 20.32 18.87 -0.44
N LEU A 470 20.65 17.98 0.49
CA LEU A 470 19.96 17.88 1.79
C LEU A 470 20.13 19.15 2.61
N ILE A 471 21.35 19.69 2.69
CA ILE A 471 21.64 20.95 3.40
C ILE A 471 20.86 22.11 2.78
N GLY A 472 20.91 22.23 1.44
CA GLY A 472 20.17 23.26 0.72
C GLY A 472 18.65 23.13 0.93
N LYS A 473 18.12 21.93 0.84
CA LYS A 473 16.69 21.65 1.08
C LYS A 473 16.26 22.00 2.50
N ILE A 474 17.04 21.63 3.51
CA ILE A 474 16.78 21.96 4.90
C ILE A 474 16.81 23.49 5.08
N ALA A 475 17.84 24.16 4.58
CA ALA A 475 17.96 25.62 4.67
C ALA A 475 16.75 26.34 4.05
N LEU A 476 16.36 25.96 2.83
CA LEU A 476 15.19 26.52 2.14
C LEU A 476 13.88 26.22 2.87
N THR A 477 13.76 25.03 3.47
CA THR A 477 12.58 24.70 4.29
C THR A 477 12.41 25.64 5.47
N PHE A 478 13.51 25.95 6.15
CA PHE A 478 13.50 26.83 7.33
C PHE A 478 13.57 28.32 7.00
N GLU A 479 13.57 28.70 5.72
CA GLU A 479 13.20 30.04 5.31
C GLU A 479 11.78 30.39 5.72
N ASP A 480 10.87 29.39 5.68
CA ASP A 480 9.50 29.54 6.15
C ASP A 480 9.43 29.70 7.68
N ARG A 481 8.79 30.80 8.12
CA ARG A 481 8.57 31.10 9.56
C ARG A 481 7.73 30.04 10.29
N VAL A 482 6.78 29.41 9.58
CA VAL A 482 5.94 28.33 10.17
C VAL A 482 6.82 27.14 10.50
N ALA A 483 7.76 26.77 9.62
CA ALA A 483 8.70 25.71 9.85
C ALA A 483 9.60 25.97 11.08
N ARG A 484 10.10 27.19 11.20
CA ARG A 484 10.93 27.61 12.36
C ARG A 484 10.12 27.57 13.66
N GLY A 485 8.87 28.05 13.61
CA GLY A 485 7.98 27.99 14.74
C GLY A 485 7.67 26.58 15.21
N ALA A 486 7.35 25.70 14.26
CA ALA A 486 7.06 24.30 14.53
C ALA A 486 8.29 23.55 15.09
N TYR A 487 9.49 23.85 14.62
CA TYR A 487 10.73 23.33 15.20
C TYR A 487 10.86 23.74 16.69
N GLY A 488 10.55 24.99 17.03
CA GLY A 488 10.49 25.44 18.41
C GLY A 488 9.50 24.64 19.27
N VAL A 489 8.31 24.33 18.73
CA VAL A 489 7.33 23.47 19.39
C VAL A 489 7.84 22.04 19.57
N ALA A 490 8.56 21.50 18.59
CA ALA A 490 9.16 20.17 18.67
C ALA A 490 10.18 20.05 19.80
N ILE A 491 10.96 21.09 20.03
CA ILE A 491 11.88 21.16 21.16
C ILE A 491 11.10 21.13 22.48
N GLU A 492 10.06 21.94 22.61
CA GLU A 492 9.27 22.03 23.85
C GLU A 492 8.50 20.75 24.17
N ASN A 493 8.05 20.01 23.15
CA ASN A 493 7.39 18.71 23.32
C ASN A 493 8.37 17.57 23.62
N GLY A 494 9.68 17.86 23.63
CA GLY A 494 10.73 16.87 23.86
C GLY A 494 10.91 15.89 22.69
N MET A 495 10.39 16.23 21.51
CA MET A 495 10.54 15.42 20.31
C MET A 495 11.96 15.48 19.77
N VAL A 496 12.52 16.69 19.74
CA VAL A 496 13.92 16.94 19.36
C VAL A 496 14.62 17.75 20.46
N ARG A 497 15.91 17.58 20.63
CA ARG A 497 16.68 18.40 21.57
C ARG A 497 16.94 19.80 21.02
N GLN A 498 17.19 20.74 21.89
CA GLN A 498 17.64 22.08 21.49
C GLN A 498 18.95 22.00 20.70
N GLY A 499 19.07 22.75 19.62
CA GLY A 499 20.24 22.73 18.74
C GLY A 499 20.27 21.54 17.76
N PHE A 500 19.22 20.69 17.75
CA PHE A 500 19.16 19.52 16.89
C PHE A 500 19.31 19.88 15.41
N LEU A 501 18.70 20.96 14.94
CA LEU A 501 18.73 21.33 13.53
C LEU A 501 20.13 21.80 13.06
N GLU A 502 20.80 22.62 13.90
CA GLU A 502 22.18 23.05 13.66
C GLU A 502 23.14 21.85 13.64
N GLU A 503 22.88 20.87 14.51
CA GLU A 503 23.63 19.63 14.56
C GLU A 503 23.37 18.78 13.33
N VAL A 504 22.11 18.65 12.86
CA VAL A 504 21.77 17.96 11.63
C VAL A 504 22.53 18.55 10.44
N LEU A 505 22.51 19.88 10.30
CA LEU A 505 23.22 20.57 9.20
C LEU A 505 24.74 20.34 9.24
N LYS A 506 25.32 20.23 10.43
CA LYS A 506 26.74 19.92 10.62
C LYS A 506 27.02 18.44 10.32
N GLU A 507 26.26 17.55 10.92
CA GLU A 507 26.50 16.11 10.87
C GLU A 507 26.19 15.49 9.51
N ILE A 508 25.29 16.10 8.69
CA ILE A 508 25.07 15.69 7.30
C ILE A 508 26.41 15.69 6.52
N ASN A 509 27.28 16.67 6.75
CA ASN A 509 28.59 16.71 6.09
C ASN A 509 29.53 15.57 6.54
N ASN A 510 29.33 15.03 7.74
CA ASN A 510 30.16 13.99 8.33
C ASN A 510 29.69 12.56 8.01
N VAL A 511 28.47 12.39 7.50
CA VAL A 511 27.92 11.07 7.14
C VAL A 511 28.78 10.43 6.03
N THR A 512 29.13 9.17 6.22
CA THR A 512 29.84 8.35 5.23
C THR A 512 28.91 7.36 4.54
N ALA A 513 29.34 6.76 3.44
CA ALA A 513 28.59 5.71 2.75
C ALA A 513 28.44 4.46 3.65
N GLU A 514 29.47 4.16 4.47
CA GLU A 514 29.45 3.09 5.46
C GLU A 514 28.40 3.34 6.55
N ASP A 515 28.21 4.60 6.99
CA ASP A 515 27.18 4.94 7.97
C ASP A 515 25.78 4.69 7.42
N ILE A 516 25.54 5.07 6.16
CA ILE A 516 24.26 4.84 5.48
C ILE A 516 23.99 3.34 5.39
N MET A 517 24.97 2.56 4.95
CA MET A 517 24.84 1.11 4.86
C MET A 517 24.64 0.47 6.25
N ARG A 518 25.40 0.87 7.25
CA ARG A 518 25.26 0.40 8.64
C ARG A 518 23.86 0.63 9.20
N VAL A 519 23.32 1.83 8.99
CA VAL A 519 21.97 2.20 9.44
C VAL A 519 20.89 1.44 8.66
N ALA A 520 21.08 1.25 7.36
CA ALA A 520 20.19 0.41 6.55
C ALA A 520 20.22 -1.06 7.06
N GLN A 521 21.40 -1.61 7.35
CA GLN A 521 21.54 -2.96 7.91
C GLN A 521 20.86 -3.11 9.27
N LYS A 522 20.93 -2.08 10.12
CA LYS A 522 20.38 -2.10 11.47
C LYS A 522 18.86 -2.02 11.50
N TYR A 523 18.25 -1.17 10.67
CA TYR A 523 16.84 -0.81 10.78
C TYR A 523 15.95 -1.34 9.67
N ILE A 524 16.48 -1.75 8.53
CA ILE A 524 15.72 -2.47 7.50
C ILE A 524 15.91 -3.97 7.75
N LYS A 525 14.84 -4.69 8.11
CA LYS A 525 14.88 -6.08 8.54
C LYS A 525 14.13 -7.00 7.56
N PRO A 526 14.76 -7.45 6.46
CA PRO A 526 14.06 -8.15 5.36
C PRO A 526 13.36 -9.45 5.75
N THR A 527 13.79 -10.08 6.86
CA THR A 527 13.20 -11.34 7.35
C THR A 527 12.04 -11.15 8.33
N GLN A 528 11.74 -9.90 8.70
CA GLN A 528 10.76 -9.55 9.74
C GLN A 528 9.78 -8.46 9.26
N PHE A 529 9.44 -8.46 7.98
CA PHE A 529 8.48 -7.50 7.47
C PHE A 529 7.04 -7.86 7.88
N ARG A 530 6.34 -6.86 8.40
CA ARG A 530 4.88 -6.86 8.44
C ARG A 530 4.39 -6.24 7.14
N ILE A 531 3.83 -7.08 6.27
CA ILE A 531 3.27 -6.65 4.99
C ILE A 531 1.76 -6.58 5.14
N VAL A 532 1.18 -5.43 4.81
CA VAL A 532 -0.28 -5.26 4.75
C VAL A 532 -0.67 -5.04 3.31
N VAL A 533 -1.56 -5.89 2.80
CA VAL A 533 -2.05 -5.84 1.42
C VAL A 533 -3.54 -5.58 1.43
N GLN A 534 -3.99 -4.58 0.70
CA GLN A 534 -5.40 -4.26 0.52
C GLN A 534 -5.77 -4.39 -0.96
N GLY A 535 -6.75 -5.22 -1.28
CA GLY A 535 -7.16 -5.46 -2.67
C GLY A 535 -8.30 -6.45 -2.79
N ASP A 536 -8.68 -6.81 -4.00
CA ASP A 536 -9.67 -7.86 -4.22
C ASP A 536 -9.06 -9.23 -3.91
N ALA A 537 -9.66 -9.90 -2.94
CA ALA A 537 -9.20 -11.22 -2.51
C ALA A 537 -9.15 -12.25 -3.65
N ARG A 538 -10.07 -12.15 -4.59
CA ARG A 538 -10.19 -13.05 -5.73
C ARG A 538 -9.01 -12.95 -6.69
N GLU A 539 -8.46 -11.73 -6.84
CA GLU A 539 -7.32 -11.43 -7.72
C GLU A 539 -5.98 -11.69 -7.01
N VAL A 540 -5.88 -11.33 -5.73
CA VAL A 540 -4.59 -11.26 -5.03
C VAL A 540 -4.25 -12.54 -4.26
N ILE A 541 -5.21 -13.15 -3.55
CA ILE A 541 -4.93 -14.30 -2.67
C ILE A 541 -4.36 -15.50 -3.41
N PRO A 542 -4.89 -15.91 -4.59
CA PRO A 542 -4.37 -17.11 -5.27
C PRO A 542 -2.88 -17.01 -5.62
N SER A 543 -2.41 -15.83 -6.03
CA SER A 543 -1.01 -15.59 -6.36
C SER A 543 -0.11 -15.58 -5.12
N LEU A 544 -0.58 -15.00 -4.01
CA LEU A 544 0.14 -15.01 -2.73
C LEU A 544 0.27 -16.43 -2.15
N GLU A 545 -0.81 -17.22 -2.18
CA GLU A 545 -0.79 -18.63 -1.74
C GLU A 545 0.11 -19.49 -2.63
N LEU A 546 0.08 -19.28 -3.95
CA LEU A 546 0.97 -19.97 -4.89
C LEU A 546 2.45 -19.66 -4.63
N ALA A 547 2.76 -18.42 -4.20
CA ALA A 547 4.09 -18.01 -3.81
C ALA A 547 4.50 -18.55 -2.41
N GLY A 548 3.59 -19.21 -1.69
CA GLY A 548 3.86 -19.86 -0.40
C GLY A 548 3.77 -18.94 0.82
N TYR A 549 3.11 -17.78 0.70
CA TYR A 549 2.90 -16.88 1.84
C TYR A 549 1.79 -17.39 2.77
N ASP A 550 2.02 -17.28 4.07
CA ASP A 550 0.97 -17.41 5.09
C ASP A 550 0.20 -16.09 5.22
N ILE A 551 -1.12 -16.13 5.01
CA ILE A 551 -1.97 -14.93 4.91
C ILE A 551 -2.92 -14.87 6.11
N LYS A 552 -2.87 -13.75 6.81
CA LYS A 552 -3.81 -13.41 7.89
C LYS A 552 -4.83 -12.41 7.38
N PHE A 553 -6.11 -12.64 7.64
CA PHE A 553 -7.21 -11.82 7.13
C PHE A 553 -7.75 -10.89 8.20
N TYR A 554 -7.99 -9.63 7.82
CA TYR A 554 -8.47 -8.59 8.71
C TYR A 554 -9.57 -7.76 8.04
N ASN A 555 -10.44 -7.16 8.88
CA ASN A 555 -11.39 -6.14 8.45
C ASN A 555 -10.79 -4.73 8.60
N GLU A 556 -11.56 -3.70 8.25
CA GLU A 556 -11.21 -2.28 8.32
C GLU A 556 -10.94 -1.77 9.75
N PHE A 557 -11.25 -2.55 10.77
CA PHE A 557 -10.99 -2.27 12.19
C PHE A 557 -9.82 -3.09 12.75
N ALA A 558 -9.03 -3.73 11.90
CA ALA A 558 -7.93 -4.64 12.27
C ALA A 558 -8.38 -5.84 13.14
N GLU A 559 -9.64 -6.21 13.07
CA GLU A 559 -10.15 -7.42 13.71
C GLU A 559 -9.89 -8.60 12.78
N ARG A 560 -9.47 -9.73 13.36
CA ARG A 560 -9.21 -10.93 12.61
C ARG A 560 -10.50 -11.55 12.08
N VAL A 561 -10.55 -11.79 10.77
CA VAL A 561 -11.70 -12.39 10.09
C VAL A 561 -11.32 -13.70 9.40
N GLY A 562 -12.33 -14.46 8.99
CA GLY A 562 -12.11 -15.66 8.19
C GLY A 562 -11.64 -15.35 6.78
N ARG A 563 -11.13 -16.37 6.07
CA ARG A 563 -10.71 -16.26 4.67
C ARG A 563 -11.90 -15.82 3.81
N PRO A 564 -11.74 -14.78 2.97
CA PRO A 564 -12.80 -14.32 2.06
C PRO A 564 -13.18 -15.36 1.03
N SER A 565 -14.42 -15.33 0.56
CA SER A 565 -14.82 -16.13 -0.60
C SER A 565 -14.12 -15.64 -1.86
N LEU A 566 -13.58 -16.58 -2.65
CA LEU A 566 -12.87 -16.27 -3.89
C LEU A 566 -13.73 -16.56 -5.14
N SER A 567 -15.05 -16.78 -4.99
CA SER A 567 -15.94 -17.11 -6.10
C SER A 567 -16.55 -15.87 -6.74
N PHE A 568 -16.65 -15.91 -8.09
CA PHE A 568 -17.41 -14.95 -8.89
C PHE A 568 -18.72 -15.62 -9.36
N PRO A 569 -19.82 -14.88 -9.53
CA PRO A 569 -20.98 -15.40 -10.22
C PRO A 569 -20.63 -15.68 -11.69
N VAL A 570 -21.27 -16.69 -12.25
CA VAL A 570 -21.13 -16.96 -13.68
C VAL A 570 -21.83 -15.83 -14.47
N PRO A 571 -21.20 -15.21 -15.47
CA PRO A 571 -21.82 -14.17 -16.28
C PRO A 571 -23.10 -14.67 -17.00
N GLU A 572 -24.07 -13.78 -17.19
CA GLU A 572 -25.27 -14.10 -17.95
C GLU A 572 -24.93 -14.56 -19.38
N GLY A 573 -25.60 -15.61 -19.84
CA GLY A 573 -25.40 -16.20 -21.19
C GLY A 573 -24.35 -17.32 -21.24
N ILE A 574 -23.58 -17.54 -20.20
CA ILE A 574 -22.68 -18.72 -20.12
C ILE A 574 -23.48 -19.92 -19.62
N THR A 575 -23.52 -20.98 -20.43
CA THR A 575 -24.24 -22.22 -20.13
C THR A 575 -23.25 -23.38 -19.94
N VAL A 576 -23.72 -24.44 -19.31
CA VAL A 576 -22.96 -25.68 -19.16
C VAL A 576 -22.52 -26.23 -20.51
N GLU A 577 -23.41 -26.19 -21.52
CA GLU A 577 -23.12 -26.62 -22.88
C GLU A 577 -22.00 -25.81 -23.49
N GLY A 578 -22.02 -24.47 -23.34
CA GLY A 578 -20.96 -23.58 -23.85
C GLY A 578 -19.60 -23.88 -23.24
N VAL A 579 -19.56 -24.13 -21.93
CA VAL A 579 -18.30 -24.51 -21.24
C VAL A 579 -17.81 -25.88 -21.72
N MET A 580 -18.70 -26.83 -21.93
CA MET A 580 -18.35 -28.16 -22.43
C MET A 580 -17.89 -28.14 -23.90
N ASP A 581 -18.48 -27.31 -24.74
CA ASP A 581 -18.02 -27.15 -26.13
C ASP A 581 -16.62 -26.52 -26.17
N ALA A 582 -16.33 -25.53 -25.31
CA ALA A 582 -15.00 -24.96 -25.16
C ALA A 582 -13.99 -26.02 -24.70
N TYR A 583 -14.36 -26.87 -23.72
CA TYR A 583 -13.55 -28.00 -23.28
C TYR A 583 -13.25 -28.98 -24.41
N TYR A 584 -14.25 -29.48 -25.14
CA TYR A 584 -14.03 -30.42 -26.24
C TYR A 584 -13.12 -29.82 -27.32
N LYS A 585 -13.34 -28.56 -27.68
CA LYS A 585 -12.49 -27.85 -28.65
C LYS A 585 -11.05 -27.74 -28.15
N ALA A 586 -10.86 -27.38 -26.88
CA ALA A 586 -9.53 -27.23 -26.30
C ALA A 586 -8.76 -28.55 -26.21
N MET A 587 -9.45 -29.66 -25.95
CA MET A 587 -8.83 -30.97 -25.78
C MET A 587 -8.54 -31.72 -27.10
N GLY A 588 -8.92 -31.16 -28.25
CA GLY A 588 -8.62 -31.72 -29.58
C GLY A 588 -9.84 -32.12 -30.41
N GLY A 589 -11.05 -31.87 -29.89
CA GLY A 589 -12.34 -32.15 -30.53
C GLY A 589 -13.01 -33.43 -30.06
N ARG A 590 -14.32 -33.32 -29.81
CA ARG A 590 -15.15 -34.42 -29.27
C ARG A 590 -15.05 -35.71 -30.10
N GLU A 591 -15.15 -35.57 -31.42
CA GLU A 591 -15.09 -36.69 -32.33
C GLU A 591 -13.78 -37.51 -32.17
N LYS A 592 -12.61 -36.83 -32.11
CA LYS A 592 -11.32 -37.49 -31.89
C LYS A 592 -11.23 -38.18 -30.55
N MET A 593 -11.71 -37.54 -29.50
CA MET A 593 -11.71 -38.10 -28.14
C MET A 593 -12.57 -39.39 -28.09
N GLU A 594 -13.71 -39.42 -28.79
CA GLU A 594 -14.62 -40.58 -28.86
C GLU A 594 -14.05 -41.75 -29.70
N THR A 595 -13.09 -41.51 -30.61
CA THR A 595 -12.43 -42.58 -31.38
C THR A 595 -11.35 -43.32 -30.59
N LEU A 596 -11.00 -42.84 -29.40
CA LEU A 596 -10.04 -43.55 -28.54
C LEU A 596 -10.65 -44.83 -27.99
N SER A 597 -10.01 -45.93 -28.28
CA SER A 597 -10.41 -47.26 -27.78
C SER A 597 -9.46 -47.78 -26.70
N THR A 598 -8.18 -47.43 -26.82
CA THR A 598 -7.13 -47.82 -25.86
C THR A 598 -6.13 -46.70 -25.64
N VAL A 599 -5.56 -46.64 -24.45
CA VAL A 599 -4.46 -45.73 -24.14
C VAL A 599 -3.47 -46.41 -23.20
N LYS A 600 -2.18 -46.14 -23.42
CA LYS A 600 -1.08 -46.55 -22.51
C LYS A 600 -0.33 -45.29 -22.06
N TYR A 601 -0.11 -45.16 -20.74
CA TYR A 601 0.64 -44.06 -20.14
C TYR A 601 1.87 -44.62 -19.42
N THR A 602 2.97 -43.90 -19.49
CA THR A 602 4.15 -44.11 -18.64
C THR A 602 4.42 -42.83 -17.86
N TYR A 603 4.46 -42.93 -16.54
CA TYR A 603 4.68 -41.80 -15.63
C TYR A 603 5.93 -41.98 -14.80
N LYS A 604 6.54 -40.88 -14.41
CA LYS A 604 7.37 -40.78 -13.23
C LYS A 604 6.49 -40.31 -12.08
N VAL A 605 6.45 -41.03 -10.95
CA VAL A 605 5.60 -40.72 -9.80
C VAL A 605 6.48 -40.45 -8.60
N THR A 606 6.21 -39.33 -7.93
CA THR A 606 6.93 -38.96 -6.71
C THR A 606 5.95 -39.03 -5.55
N ILE A 607 6.29 -39.80 -4.52
CA ILE A 607 5.51 -39.95 -3.27
C ILE A 607 6.47 -39.66 -2.11
N GLY A 608 6.29 -38.49 -1.46
CA GLY A 608 7.27 -37.99 -0.50
C GLY A 608 8.65 -37.87 -1.16
N ASN A 609 9.66 -38.50 -0.59
CA ASN A 609 11.03 -38.47 -1.12
C ASN A 609 11.36 -39.68 -2.08
N ARG A 610 10.38 -40.53 -2.40
CA ARG A 610 10.60 -41.69 -3.24
C ARG A 610 10.09 -41.49 -4.65
N VAL A 611 10.83 -42.00 -5.62
CA VAL A 611 10.49 -41.92 -7.03
C VAL A 611 10.19 -43.34 -7.56
N PHE A 612 9.05 -43.46 -8.24
CA PHE A 612 8.58 -44.68 -8.87
C PHE A 612 8.37 -44.45 -10.36
N GLU A 613 8.43 -45.51 -11.14
CA GLU A 613 7.86 -45.57 -12.48
C GLU A 613 6.42 -46.09 -12.38
N ALA A 614 5.48 -45.49 -13.09
CA ALA A 614 4.12 -46.02 -13.20
C ALA A 614 3.74 -46.26 -14.65
N GLN A 615 3.10 -47.38 -14.88
CA GLN A 615 2.50 -47.73 -16.16
C GLN A 615 1.01 -47.90 -15.97
N SER A 616 0.22 -47.12 -16.73
CA SER A 616 -1.22 -47.19 -16.73
C SER A 616 -1.74 -47.53 -18.11
N MET A 617 -2.73 -48.40 -18.22
CA MET A 617 -3.40 -48.70 -19.45
C MET A 617 -4.91 -48.75 -19.24
N ALA A 618 -5.62 -48.28 -20.23
CA ALA A 618 -7.05 -48.34 -20.29
C ALA A 618 -7.52 -48.85 -21.64
N LYS A 619 -8.58 -49.66 -21.64
CA LYS A 619 -9.27 -50.12 -22.84
C LYS A 619 -10.77 -50.00 -22.63
N LEU A 620 -11.40 -49.20 -23.47
CA LEU A 620 -12.84 -49.00 -23.39
C LEU A 620 -13.59 -50.30 -23.69
N PRO A 621 -14.78 -50.51 -23.10
CA PRO A 621 -15.44 -49.54 -22.21
C PRO A 621 -15.09 -49.68 -20.73
N PHE A 622 -14.37 -50.73 -20.26
CA PHE A 622 -14.29 -51.02 -18.82
C PHE A 622 -12.97 -51.54 -18.29
N TYR A 623 -11.97 -51.72 -19.14
CA TYR A 623 -10.72 -52.33 -18.70
C TYR A 623 -9.70 -51.30 -18.27
N SER A 624 -9.11 -51.47 -17.09
CA SER A 624 -7.98 -50.63 -16.64
C SER A 624 -6.94 -51.47 -15.89
N GLN A 625 -5.68 -51.08 -16.02
CA GLN A 625 -4.60 -51.58 -15.20
C GLN A 625 -3.62 -50.46 -14.89
N ASP A 626 -3.27 -50.35 -13.61
CA ASP A 626 -2.27 -49.43 -13.10
C ASP A 626 -1.17 -50.22 -12.39
N MET A 627 0.07 -49.98 -12.73
CA MET A 627 1.25 -50.60 -12.11
C MET A 627 2.20 -49.54 -11.62
N LEU A 628 2.66 -49.68 -10.40
CA LEU A 628 3.72 -48.86 -9.80
C LEU A 628 4.96 -49.76 -9.66
N LEU A 629 6.07 -49.33 -10.24
CA LEU A 629 7.32 -50.07 -10.26
C LEU A 629 8.37 -49.31 -9.42
N TRP A 630 9.10 -50.06 -8.61
CA TRP A 630 10.27 -49.59 -7.89
C TRP A 630 11.47 -50.39 -8.30
N ASP A 631 12.49 -49.73 -8.84
CA ASP A 631 13.68 -50.37 -9.41
C ASP A 631 13.34 -51.49 -10.41
N GLY A 632 12.34 -51.28 -11.25
CA GLY A 632 11.87 -52.20 -12.25
C GLY A 632 11.00 -53.34 -11.73
N VAL A 633 10.77 -53.44 -10.43
CA VAL A 633 9.92 -54.48 -9.81
C VAL A 633 8.54 -53.91 -9.55
N VAL A 634 7.49 -54.66 -9.93
CA VAL A 634 6.09 -54.25 -9.67
C VAL A 634 5.81 -54.28 -8.18
N TYR A 635 5.68 -53.10 -7.59
CA TYR A 635 5.33 -52.87 -6.17
C TYR A 635 3.83 -52.93 -5.94
N LEU A 636 3.06 -52.26 -6.83
CA LEU A 636 1.60 -52.26 -6.77
C LEU A 636 1.03 -52.51 -8.17
N LYS A 637 0.05 -53.38 -8.23
CA LYS A 637 -0.76 -53.61 -9.46
C LYS A 637 -2.24 -53.52 -9.09
N LYS A 638 -2.98 -52.69 -9.81
CA LYS A 638 -4.46 -52.61 -9.75
C LYS A 638 -4.97 -53.03 -11.12
N THR A 639 -5.90 -53.95 -11.15
CA THR A 639 -6.49 -54.45 -12.42
C THR A 639 -8.01 -54.47 -12.30
N TYR A 640 -8.68 -54.11 -13.38
CA TYR A 640 -10.12 -54.14 -13.48
C TYR A 640 -10.57 -54.52 -14.88
N ASN A 641 -11.52 -55.44 -15.01
CA ASN A 641 -11.97 -55.97 -16.30
C ASN A 641 -13.48 -55.74 -16.58
N GLY A 642 -14.11 -54.85 -15.89
CA GLY A 642 -15.53 -54.50 -16.03
C GLY A 642 -16.47 -55.27 -15.07
N ASN A 643 -16.10 -56.50 -14.65
CA ASN A 643 -16.91 -57.32 -13.76
C ASN A 643 -16.24 -57.62 -12.41
N MET A 644 -14.92 -57.67 -12.42
CA MET A 644 -14.12 -57.92 -11.22
C MET A 644 -12.81 -57.17 -11.34
N GLY A 645 -12.13 -56.99 -10.22
CA GLY A 645 -10.85 -56.40 -10.15
C GLY A 645 -10.10 -56.78 -8.87
N TYR A 646 -8.80 -56.53 -8.84
CA TYR A 646 -7.99 -56.73 -7.65
C TYR A 646 -6.91 -55.68 -7.51
N THR A 647 -6.46 -55.48 -6.30
CA THR A 647 -5.24 -54.78 -5.95
C THR A 647 -4.20 -55.77 -5.46
N LYS A 648 -2.99 -55.75 -6.02
CA LYS A 648 -1.86 -56.58 -5.56
C LYS A 648 -0.74 -55.65 -5.12
N VAL A 649 -0.37 -55.76 -3.85
CA VAL A 649 0.79 -55.06 -3.28
C VAL A 649 1.82 -56.09 -2.96
N GLU A 650 2.97 -56.03 -3.64
CA GLU A 650 4.02 -57.05 -3.59
C GLU A 650 3.47 -58.43 -3.85
N ARG A 651 3.35 -59.28 -2.81
CA ARG A 651 2.82 -60.64 -2.90
C ARG A 651 1.36 -60.79 -2.50
N MET A 652 0.76 -59.76 -1.86
CA MET A 652 -0.60 -59.81 -1.30
C MET A 652 -1.60 -59.33 -2.35
N ARG A 653 -2.56 -60.17 -2.68
CA ARG A 653 -3.67 -59.81 -3.57
C ARG A 653 -4.95 -59.66 -2.76
N THR A 654 -5.67 -58.58 -3.04
CA THR A 654 -6.99 -58.29 -2.47
C THR A 654 -7.96 -58.01 -3.58
N ASP A 655 -9.00 -58.80 -3.69
CA ASP A 655 -10.03 -58.63 -4.69
C ASP A 655 -10.92 -57.43 -4.33
N LEU A 656 -11.39 -56.69 -5.33
CA LEU A 656 -12.30 -55.54 -5.12
C LEU A 656 -13.67 -56.01 -4.66
N LYS A 657 -14.24 -55.27 -3.69
CA LYS A 657 -15.61 -55.48 -3.22
C LYS A 657 -16.60 -55.03 -4.30
N ALA A 658 -17.85 -55.57 -4.25
CA ALA A 658 -18.89 -55.33 -5.24
C ALA A 658 -19.22 -53.83 -5.41
N ASP A 659 -19.28 -53.08 -4.31
CA ASP A 659 -19.50 -51.62 -4.31
C ASP A 659 -18.36 -50.85 -5.02
N VAL A 660 -17.12 -51.29 -4.85
CA VAL A 660 -15.95 -50.72 -5.53
C VAL A 660 -15.96 -51.06 -7.00
N VAL A 661 -16.37 -52.27 -7.36
CA VAL A 661 -16.53 -52.74 -8.76
C VAL A 661 -17.59 -51.88 -9.47
N GLU A 662 -18.70 -51.58 -8.81
CA GLU A 662 -19.79 -50.79 -9.37
C GLU A 662 -19.34 -49.31 -9.57
N LYS A 663 -18.64 -48.70 -8.58
CA LYS A 663 -18.04 -47.37 -8.74
C LYS A 663 -17.08 -47.35 -9.91
N ARG A 664 -16.23 -48.36 -10.10
CA ARG A 664 -15.30 -48.49 -11.26
C ARG A 664 -15.99 -48.58 -12.59
N ARG A 665 -17.23 -49.07 -12.67
CA ARG A 665 -18.01 -49.04 -13.90
C ARG A 665 -18.43 -47.64 -14.34
N GLU A 666 -18.49 -46.69 -13.44
CA GLU A 666 -18.75 -45.30 -13.78
C GLU A 666 -17.53 -44.57 -14.31
N ASP A 667 -16.32 -44.99 -13.91
CA ASP A 667 -15.05 -44.43 -14.38
C ASP A 667 -14.67 -44.95 -15.79
N ARG A 668 -15.62 -44.92 -16.73
CA ARG A 668 -15.54 -45.60 -18.05
C ARG A 668 -14.68 -44.90 -19.05
N SER A 669 -14.48 -43.60 -18.92
CA SER A 669 -13.92 -42.82 -20.01
C SER A 669 -12.49 -42.46 -19.72
N ILE A 670 -11.66 -42.45 -20.76
CA ILE A 670 -10.33 -41.85 -20.75
C ILE A 670 -10.48 -40.34 -20.41
N PHE A 671 -11.61 -39.76 -20.80
CA PHE A 671 -12.00 -38.39 -20.50
C PHE A 671 -13.33 -38.38 -19.74
N PRO A 672 -13.35 -38.14 -18.42
CA PRO A 672 -14.58 -38.25 -17.60
C PRO A 672 -15.74 -37.42 -18.15
N LEU A 673 -15.49 -36.22 -18.69
CA LEU A 673 -16.49 -35.30 -19.19
C LEU A 673 -17.10 -35.72 -20.57
N LEU A 674 -16.58 -36.75 -21.25
CA LEU A 674 -17.25 -37.28 -22.44
C LEU A 674 -18.60 -37.94 -22.14
N ASP A 675 -18.87 -38.30 -20.90
CA ASP A 675 -20.14 -38.87 -20.46
C ASP A 675 -21.21 -37.83 -20.13
N TYR A 676 -20.83 -36.53 -20.20
CA TYR A 676 -21.76 -35.42 -20.05
C TYR A 676 -22.91 -35.50 -21.10
N GLY A 677 -24.14 -35.34 -20.61
CA GLY A 677 -25.35 -35.47 -21.46
C GLY A 677 -25.80 -36.92 -21.73
N LYS A 678 -25.09 -37.94 -21.24
CA LYS A 678 -25.59 -39.31 -21.16
C LYS A 678 -26.55 -39.46 -19.98
N GLU A 679 -27.51 -40.36 -20.10
CA GLU A 679 -28.51 -40.61 -19.04
C GLU A 679 -27.88 -40.72 -17.66
N LYS A 680 -28.40 -39.94 -16.69
CA LYS A 680 -28.09 -39.94 -15.24
C LYS A 680 -26.86 -39.19 -14.80
N VAL A 681 -26.08 -38.53 -15.66
CA VAL A 681 -25.04 -37.58 -15.21
C VAL A 681 -25.64 -36.17 -15.17
N LYS A 682 -25.62 -35.53 -14.01
CA LYS A 682 -26.15 -34.19 -13.82
C LYS A 682 -24.97 -33.21 -13.64
N VAL A 683 -24.95 -32.16 -14.44
CA VAL A 683 -23.90 -31.12 -14.35
C VAL A 683 -24.57 -29.77 -14.12
N GLU A 684 -24.09 -29.05 -13.14
CA GLU A 684 -24.55 -27.70 -12.80
C GLU A 684 -23.36 -26.77 -12.78
N LEU A 685 -23.49 -25.60 -13.40
CA LEU A 685 -22.47 -24.56 -13.38
C LEU A 685 -22.70 -23.70 -12.12
N ASP A 686 -21.70 -23.67 -11.24
CA ASP A 686 -21.82 -23.06 -9.91
C ASP A 686 -21.30 -21.64 -9.88
N SER A 687 -20.01 -21.47 -10.21
CA SER A 687 -19.30 -20.19 -10.07
C SER A 687 -18.00 -20.20 -10.87
N ILE A 688 -17.35 -19.05 -10.94
CA ILE A 688 -15.97 -18.95 -11.39
C ILE A 688 -15.08 -18.79 -10.17
N VAL A 689 -14.03 -19.61 -10.07
CA VAL A 689 -13.09 -19.61 -8.94
C VAL A 689 -11.65 -19.65 -9.44
N PRO A 690 -10.70 -19.06 -8.72
CA PRO A 690 -9.29 -19.18 -9.06
C PRO A 690 -8.77 -20.56 -8.67
N VAL A 691 -8.02 -21.17 -9.59
CA VAL A 691 -7.32 -22.45 -9.41
C VAL A 691 -5.88 -22.28 -9.87
N ARG A 692 -4.91 -22.26 -8.93
CA ARG A 692 -3.47 -22.13 -9.24
C ARG A 692 -3.12 -20.93 -10.12
N GLY A 693 -3.77 -19.78 -9.91
CA GLY A 693 -3.52 -18.55 -10.66
C GLY A 693 -4.31 -18.42 -11.97
N HIS A 694 -5.19 -19.36 -12.28
CA HIS A 694 -6.08 -19.33 -13.45
C HIS A 694 -7.53 -19.32 -12.99
N TYR A 695 -8.40 -18.56 -13.66
CA TYR A 695 -9.84 -18.65 -13.43
C TYR A 695 -10.42 -19.89 -14.07
N ALA A 696 -11.28 -20.59 -13.34
CA ALA A 696 -11.96 -21.80 -13.78
C ALA A 696 -13.46 -21.74 -13.53
N TYR A 697 -14.24 -22.19 -14.48
CA TYR A 697 -15.65 -22.55 -14.25
C TYR A 697 -15.71 -23.75 -13.31
N LYS A 698 -16.31 -23.57 -12.14
CA LYS A 698 -16.61 -24.68 -11.23
C LYS A 698 -17.93 -25.33 -11.63
N MET A 699 -17.85 -26.59 -11.98
CA MET A 699 -19.00 -27.40 -12.34
C MET A 699 -19.22 -28.51 -11.29
N ASN A 700 -20.41 -28.55 -10.71
CA ASN A 700 -20.84 -29.61 -9.81
C ASN A 700 -21.37 -30.77 -10.64
N VAL A 701 -20.68 -31.89 -10.63
CA VAL A 701 -21.03 -33.11 -11.37
C VAL A 701 -21.59 -34.15 -10.41
N THR A 702 -22.78 -34.64 -10.70
CA THR A 702 -23.38 -35.78 -9.95
C THR A 702 -23.45 -36.96 -10.90
N LEU A 703 -22.72 -38.02 -10.59
CA LEU A 703 -22.69 -39.26 -11.35
C LEU A 703 -23.94 -40.10 -11.03
N ALA A 704 -24.17 -41.14 -11.82
CA ALA A 704 -25.34 -42.02 -11.72
C ALA A 704 -25.47 -42.75 -10.38
N SER A 705 -24.33 -43.03 -9.70
CA SER A 705 -24.25 -43.56 -8.34
C SER A 705 -24.61 -42.54 -7.25
N GLY A 706 -24.77 -41.28 -7.59
CA GLY A 706 -24.92 -40.21 -6.62
C GLY A 706 -23.58 -39.65 -6.12
N ARG A 707 -22.43 -40.15 -6.59
CA ARG A 707 -21.10 -39.58 -6.32
C ARG A 707 -21.03 -38.16 -6.86
N LYS A 708 -20.51 -37.23 -6.06
CA LYS A 708 -20.37 -35.82 -6.41
C LYS A 708 -18.88 -35.48 -6.62
N GLU A 709 -18.65 -34.75 -7.70
CA GLU A 709 -17.32 -34.26 -8.06
C GLU A 709 -17.45 -32.78 -8.44
N ASN A 710 -16.43 -32.00 -8.16
CA ASN A 710 -16.31 -30.63 -8.68
C ASN A 710 -15.25 -30.62 -9.76
N HIS A 711 -15.61 -30.24 -10.97
CA HIS A 711 -14.73 -30.07 -12.08
C HIS A 711 -14.45 -28.59 -12.32
N TYR A 712 -13.19 -28.25 -12.54
CA TYR A 712 -12.74 -26.89 -12.73
C TYR A 712 -12.14 -26.75 -14.12
N ILE A 713 -12.82 -26.07 -15.03
CA ILE A 713 -12.43 -25.88 -16.43
C ILE A 713 -11.91 -24.45 -16.60
N SER A 714 -10.71 -24.31 -17.14
CA SER A 714 -10.09 -22.99 -17.41
C SER A 714 -11.01 -22.10 -18.24
N VAL A 715 -11.26 -20.88 -17.76
CA VAL A 715 -12.04 -19.86 -18.47
C VAL A 715 -11.33 -19.44 -19.76
N SER A 716 -10.00 -19.31 -19.73
CA SER A 716 -9.21 -18.81 -20.85
C SER A 716 -8.83 -19.91 -21.86
N GLU A 717 -8.53 -21.12 -21.38
CA GLU A 717 -7.97 -22.19 -22.20
C GLU A 717 -8.94 -23.34 -22.49
N GLY A 718 -10.03 -23.46 -21.71
CA GLY A 718 -10.99 -24.55 -21.82
C GLY A 718 -10.49 -25.92 -21.34
N VAL A 719 -9.27 -26.02 -20.81
CA VAL A 719 -8.71 -27.30 -20.30
C VAL A 719 -9.09 -27.51 -18.82
N PRO A 720 -9.19 -28.76 -18.33
CA PRO A 720 -9.35 -29.05 -16.91
C PRO A 720 -8.15 -28.55 -16.12
N LEU A 721 -8.40 -27.87 -15.01
CA LEU A 721 -7.36 -27.43 -14.07
C LEU A 721 -7.36 -28.26 -12.79
N ARG A 722 -8.54 -28.74 -12.38
CA ARG A 722 -8.74 -29.49 -11.13
C ARG A 722 -9.98 -30.37 -11.19
N ILE A 723 -9.90 -31.48 -10.49
CA ILE A 723 -11.07 -32.30 -10.10
C ILE A 723 -10.98 -32.53 -8.59
N GLU A 724 -12.08 -32.29 -7.87
CA GLU A 724 -12.22 -32.58 -6.46
C GLU A 724 -13.32 -33.63 -6.23
N GLU A 725 -13.00 -34.64 -5.45
CA GLU A 725 -13.93 -35.67 -5.02
C GLU A 725 -14.04 -35.63 -3.50
N VAL A 726 -15.28 -35.57 -2.98
CA VAL A 726 -15.55 -35.67 -1.55
C VAL A 726 -16.00 -37.08 -1.24
N SER A 727 -15.12 -37.87 -0.65
CA SER A 727 -15.42 -39.23 -0.20
C SER A 727 -15.74 -39.26 1.29
N ALA A 728 -16.90 -39.79 1.66
CA ALA A 728 -17.25 -40.04 3.07
C ALA A 728 -16.80 -41.45 3.45
N PHE A 729 -16.10 -41.59 4.55
CA PHE A 729 -15.74 -42.88 5.13
C PHE A 729 -15.97 -42.88 6.63
N GLU A 730 -16.09 -44.05 7.20
CA GLU A 730 -16.28 -44.23 8.64
C GLU A 730 -14.95 -44.56 9.32
N VAL A 731 -14.52 -43.72 10.25
CA VAL A 731 -13.32 -43.98 11.06
C VAL A 731 -13.75 -44.71 12.35
N LYS A 732 -13.10 -45.83 12.59
CA LYS A 732 -13.26 -46.61 13.80
C LYS A 732 -12.56 -45.88 14.96
N LYS A 733 -13.32 -45.44 15.94
CA LYS A 733 -12.73 -45.03 17.21
C LYS A 733 -12.53 -46.25 18.07
N THR A 734 -11.30 -46.54 18.43
CA THR A 734 -10.92 -47.60 19.37
C THR A 734 -10.60 -47.01 20.74
N ASP A 735 -11.06 -47.65 21.77
CA ASP A 735 -10.66 -47.34 23.15
C ASP A 735 -9.16 -47.68 23.28
N GLU A 736 -8.34 -46.73 23.65
CA GLU A 736 -6.87 -46.85 23.75
C GLU A 736 -6.43 -47.91 24.78
N LYS A 737 -7.27 -48.23 25.78
CA LYS A 737 -6.94 -49.18 26.84
C LYS A 737 -7.37 -50.61 26.52
N THR A 738 -8.47 -50.78 25.78
CA THR A 738 -9.06 -52.08 25.52
C THR A 738 -8.93 -52.56 24.08
N GLY A 739 -8.53 -51.71 23.16
CA GLY A 739 -8.46 -51.99 21.73
C GLY A 739 -9.82 -52.26 21.06
N LYS A 740 -10.92 -52.08 21.78
CA LYS A 740 -12.27 -52.32 21.24
C LYS A 740 -12.78 -51.09 20.49
N VAL A 741 -13.43 -51.31 19.34
CA VAL A 741 -14.11 -50.26 18.58
C VAL A 741 -15.32 -49.76 19.38
N THR A 742 -15.30 -48.51 19.74
CA THR A 742 -16.33 -47.85 20.56
C THR A 742 -17.31 -47.03 19.76
N ALA A 743 -16.89 -46.50 18.57
CA ALA A 743 -17.78 -45.75 17.70
C ALA A 743 -17.27 -45.80 16.25
N TYR A 744 -18.16 -45.52 15.31
CA TYR A 744 -17.84 -45.15 13.93
C TYR A 744 -18.21 -43.68 13.75
N THR A 745 -17.25 -42.82 13.42
CA THR A 745 -17.49 -41.41 13.07
C THR A 745 -17.33 -41.21 11.59
N PRO A 746 -18.30 -40.60 10.91
CA PRO A 746 -18.13 -40.28 9.50
C PRO A 746 -17.09 -39.15 9.36
N GLU A 747 -16.04 -39.40 8.63
CA GLU A 747 -15.08 -38.39 8.20
C GLU A 747 -15.18 -38.19 6.70
N LYS A 748 -14.93 -36.98 6.23
CA LYS A 748 -14.90 -36.62 4.81
C LYS A 748 -13.46 -36.37 4.41
N ILE A 749 -12.97 -37.11 3.43
CA ILE A 749 -11.71 -36.77 2.73
C ILE A 749 -12.06 -36.07 1.44
N THR A 750 -11.46 -34.93 1.22
CA THR A 750 -11.49 -34.26 -0.08
C THR A 750 -10.21 -34.60 -0.84
N SER A 751 -10.33 -35.42 -1.87
CA SER A 751 -9.24 -35.69 -2.80
C SER A 751 -9.25 -34.64 -3.91
N CYS A 752 -8.12 -34.02 -4.15
CA CYS A 752 -7.96 -32.96 -5.15
C CYS A 752 -6.87 -33.39 -6.17
N THR A 753 -7.23 -33.45 -7.44
CA THR A 753 -6.27 -33.70 -8.54
C THR A 753 -6.14 -32.44 -9.39
N ASP A 754 -4.96 -31.84 -9.37
CA ASP A 754 -4.59 -30.70 -10.21
C ASP A 754 -3.91 -31.15 -11.49
N PHE A 755 -4.24 -30.51 -12.61
CA PHE A 755 -3.71 -30.79 -13.95
C PHE A 755 -2.94 -29.59 -14.47
N SER A 756 -1.79 -29.83 -15.11
CA SER A 756 -0.97 -28.77 -15.71
C SER A 756 -0.05 -29.32 -16.82
N ALA A 757 0.69 -28.41 -17.47
CA ALA A 757 1.65 -28.73 -18.53
C ALA A 757 1.02 -29.55 -19.69
N TYR A 758 -0.12 -29.06 -20.18
CA TYR A 758 -0.82 -29.71 -21.31
C TYR A 758 0.04 -29.73 -22.56
N LYS A 759 0.11 -30.93 -23.22
CA LYS A 759 0.75 -31.12 -24.51
C LYS A 759 -0.16 -31.92 -25.43
N GLU A 760 -0.01 -31.66 -26.71
CA GLU A 760 -0.77 -32.35 -27.76
C GLU A 760 -0.05 -33.65 -28.18
N VAL A 761 -0.80 -34.75 -28.26
CA VAL A 761 -0.37 -36.04 -28.74
C VAL A 761 -1.43 -36.56 -29.72
N GLU A 762 -1.05 -36.76 -31.00
CA GLU A 762 -1.97 -37.16 -32.07
C GLU A 762 -3.23 -36.30 -32.19
N GLY A 763 -3.10 -34.98 -31.93
CA GLY A 763 -4.21 -34.02 -32.03
C GLY A 763 -5.15 -33.99 -30.82
N ILE A 764 -4.79 -34.66 -29.71
CA ILE A 764 -5.52 -34.65 -28.44
C ILE A 764 -4.58 -34.11 -27.34
N LYS A 765 -5.06 -33.21 -26.48
CA LYS A 765 -4.28 -32.68 -25.39
C LYS A 765 -4.36 -33.57 -24.13
N PHE A 766 -3.21 -33.81 -23.52
CA PHE A 766 -3.07 -34.50 -22.25
C PHE A 766 -2.33 -33.64 -21.20
N PRO A 767 -2.69 -33.73 -19.92
CA PRO A 767 -1.91 -33.09 -18.86
C PRO A 767 -0.62 -33.91 -18.65
N PHE A 768 0.53 -33.24 -18.73
CA PHE A 768 1.83 -33.90 -18.52
C PHE A 768 2.24 -33.85 -17.04
N VAL A 769 1.55 -33.08 -16.21
CA VAL A 769 1.72 -33.08 -14.77
C VAL A 769 0.35 -33.20 -14.11
N MET A 770 0.22 -34.17 -13.23
CA MET A 770 -0.95 -34.33 -12.34
C MET A 770 -0.44 -34.36 -10.91
N GLU A 771 -1.08 -33.58 -10.05
CA GLU A 771 -0.77 -33.52 -8.63
C GLU A 771 -2.01 -33.92 -7.83
N VAL A 772 -1.92 -35.05 -7.17
CA VAL A 772 -2.99 -35.56 -6.31
C VAL A 772 -2.67 -35.18 -4.88
N ARG A 773 -3.61 -34.55 -4.20
CA ARG A 773 -3.53 -34.17 -2.80
C ARG A 773 -4.74 -34.63 -2.05
N ASP A 774 -4.54 -35.16 -0.87
CA ASP A 774 -5.56 -35.46 0.11
C ASP A 774 -5.01 -35.21 1.53
N ASP A 775 -5.77 -35.52 2.55
CA ASP A 775 -5.38 -35.35 3.96
C ASP A 775 -4.18 -36.21 4.36
N THR A 776 -3.77 -37.20 3.54
CA THR A 776 -2.66 -38.12 3.83
C THR A 776 -1.37 -37.69 3.16
N GLY A 777 -1.43 -36.82 2.15
CA GLY A 777 -0.22 -36.33 1.48
C GLY A 777 -0.39 -35.83 0.06
N ARG A 778 0.75 -35.72 -0.61
CA ARG A 778 0.88 -35.22 -1.98
C ARG A 778 1.60 -36.24 -2.84
N ILE A 779 1.04 -36.53 -4.02
CA ILE A 779 1.63 -37.42 -5.04
C ILE A 779 1.70 -36.65 -6.36
N VAL A 780 2.88 -36.62 -6.97
CA VAL A 780 3.10 -35.94 -8.25
C VAL A 780 3.36 -36.97 -9.33
N TRP A 781 2.54 -36.93 -10.39
CA TRP A 781 2.61 -37.76 -11.58
C TRP A 781 3.11 -36.92 -12.76
N VAL A 782 4.24 -37.28 -13.35
CA VAL A 782 4.79 -36.62 -14.53
C VAL A 782 4.73 -37.60 -15.71
N LEU A 783 3.86 -37.30 -16.69
CA LEU A 783 3.71 -38.11 -17.90
C LEU A 783 4.99 -38.08 -18.73
N ARG A 784 5.50 -39.26 -19.12
CA ARG A 784 6.69 -39.45 -19.93
C ARG A 784 6.34 -39.82 -21.35
N ASP A 785 5.39 -40.76 -21.51
CA ASP A 785 4.95 -41.29 -22.79
C ASP A 785 3.45 -41.58 -22.74
N VAL A 786 2.76 -41.34 -23.83
CA VAL A 786 1.37 -41.71 -24.05
C VAL A 786 1.21 -42.25 -25.44
N ARG A 787 0.56 -43.42 -25.56
CA ARG A 787 0.29 -44.10 -26.83
C ARG A 787 -1.19 -44.40 -26.97
N LEU A 788 -1.75 -43.97 -28.09
CA LEU A 788 -3.18 -44.00 -28.37
C LEU A 788 -3.50 -45.19 -29.31
N ASN A 789 -4.68 -45.74 -29.17
CA ASN A 789 -5.23 -46.82 -30.02
C ASN A 789 -4.31 -48.02 -30.26
N VAL A 790 -3.40 -48.29 -29.30
CA VAL A 790 -2.52 -49.47 -29.38
C VAL A 790 -3.27 -50.75 -29.04
N PRO A 791 -3.00 -51.89 -29.72
CA PRO A 791 -3.62 -53.19 -29.42
C PRO A 791 -3.29 -53.63 -27.97
N ILE A 792 -4.30 -53.84 -27.12
CA ILE A 792 -4.15 -54.35 -25.76
C ILE A 792 -5.00 -55.61 -25.64
N PRO A 793 -4.35 -56.79 -25.42
CA PRO A 793 -5.10 -58.04 -25.22
C PRO A 793 -5.92 -58.03 -23.94
N ASN A 794 -7.12 -58.60 -23.94
CA ASN A 794 -7.95 -58.67 -22.72
C ASN A 794 -7.32 -59.46 -21.58
N ASN A 795 -6.34 -60.35 -21.92
CA ASN A 795 -5.61 -61.11 -20.91
C ASN A 795 -4.70 -60.24 -20.02
N ASP A 796 -4.30 -59.07 -20.47
CA ASP A 796 -3.48 -58.13 -19.69
C ASP A 796 -4.25 -57.58 -18.50
N PHE A 797 -5.59 -57.66 -18.48
CA PHE A 797 -6.49 -57.20 -17.44
C PHE A 797 -7.01 -58.32 -16.48
N ARG A 798 -6.35 -59.46 -16.49
CA ARG A 798 -6.68 -60.61 -15.62
C ARG A 798 -5.82 -60.72 -14.37
#